data_593dbe432594354d53a190076e5fff58
#
_entry.id   593dbe432594354d53a190076e5fff58
#
_cell.length_a   1.000
_cell.length_b   1.000
_cell.length_c   1.000
_cell.angle_alpha   90.00
_cell.angle_beta   90.00
_cell.angle_gamma   90.00
#
_symmetry.space_group_name_H-M   'P 1'
#
loop_
_entity.id
_entity.type
_entity.pdbx_description
1 polymer ?
#
loop_
_entity_poly.entity_id
_entity_poly.type
_entity_poly.pdbx_seq_one_letter_code
_entity_poly.pdbx_strand_id
1 'polypeptide(L)'
;MIGAALAVLAVGPTDAAAVSASAWRPYLPPAAKFLRFLPQAIETCRGDSSLKYYGTGESGHWAVQSSQQVAAGLAILSTLPDADLAAAGSPWKAAELRDLSLALFRYSFRTHVTGDLTCTDGQRWGRTWISVLGLERSCEALDALEPVLTADDRRRIRKILTFESDYRLKEYPIRAAIRGEGNVPESNIWNAGTLFRTAFNYPDLPQRDAYVAKARKMMLNGLTHPGDSGEPWFVGPNFTENWSLDHHGYMNVGYSYESFSNLAFLYFNFLNRRQKVPPELFSHARDLWAVCKGFTFPDGRLNRIGGDSRVRYAYCQLFAFQSWAFCAHALGDADAERFSREYLKTVVREQALNSDGSFFGRRFKAIRDASWYYYCRLEADAFLAMSYQLKWHRDHSFPAADGPVTVPEAYTWKDGLHGAAYIKTPRSVRSVVTRAKSGLNWRSHKPTIVVAPTDASDLAEWQSNLVGWIGCQEEANELLVNTPKRAVKSLQTRFGKDAGGDTFEQTMLLAISESRPWGEGQKVRGFGRRALKVVAIGDGATLVVRDRVRADRSESLEFGFRSLHWLVPNDFANGFRRTFAGRSFRRVFGDAPAHDEYIATGERRLTVDGKMSVLAVRGTDLTIRRTAAPEVVFRPFGNGSHFLPMLRAEEVVMDYRTEPMRPKPGETLYDVIYIVSAAGEKEASAMADSLKVEGDKIGFKGVDGLARAVDMGIE
;
A
#
# COMPACT_ATOMS: atom_id res chain seq x y z
N MET A 1 -7.23 -41.66 1.59
CA MET A 1 -7.65 -41.78 0.19
C MET A 1 -8.99 -41.04 0.05
N ILE A 2 -8.97 -39.78 -0.33
CA ILE A 2 -10.11 -39.11 -0.93
C ILE A 2 -9.48 -38.20 -1.99
N GLY A 3 -9.48 -38.67 -3.22
CA GLY A 3 -9.07 -37.89 -4.38
C GLY A 3 -10.19 -36.94 -4.72
N ALA A 4 -10.07 -35.67 -4.42
CA ALA A 4 -10.92 -34.64 -4.96
C ALA A 4 -10.45 -34.33 -6.37
N ALA A 5 -11.19 -34.84 -7.34
CA ALA A 5 -11.04 -34.51 -8.75
C ALA A 5 -11.29 -33.00 -8.93
N LEU A 6 -10.26 -32.28 -9.35
CA LEU A 6 -10.38 -30.91 -9.88
C LEU A 6 -11.27 -30.97 -11.14
N ALA A 7 -12.55 -30.73 -10.97
CA ALA A 7 -13.43 -30.38 -12.06
C ALA A 7 -13.03 -28.97 -12.53
N VAL A 8 -12.20 -28.90 -13.55
CA VAL A 8 -12.02 -27.69 -14.35
C VAL A 8 -13.35 -27.44 -15.05
N LEU A 9 -14.21 -26.66 -14.44
CA LEU A 9 -15.32 -26.04 -15.15
C LEU A 9 -14.70 -25.13 -16.22
N ALA A 10 -14.62 -25.62 -17.43
CA ALA A 10 -14.51 -24.79 -18.61
C ALA A 10 -15.75 -23.89 -18.59
N VAL A 11 -15.59 -22.65 -18.16
CA VAL A 11 -16.58 -21.61 -18.37
C VAL A 11 -16.57 -21.38 -19.87
N GLY A 12 -17.54 -22.00 -20.56
CA GLY A 12 -17.87 -21.65 -21.92
C GLY A 12 -18.24 -20.17 -22.00
N PRO A 13 -18.16 -19.54 -23.16
CA PRO A 13 -18.53 -18.14 -23.29
C PRO A 13 -20.01 -18.03 -22.90
N THR A 14 -20.29 -17.53 -21.70
CA THR A 14 -21.60 -17.01 -21.37
C THR A 14 -21.87 -15.86 -22.32
N ASP A 15 -23.05 -15.84 -22.92
CA ASP A 15 -23.52 -14.83 -23.86
C ASP A 15 -23.02 -13.43 -23.47
N ALA A 16 -22.24 -12.85 -24.35
CA ALA A 16 -21.68 -11.51 -24.23
C ALA A 16 -22.85 -10.52 -24.17
N ALA A 17 -23.28 -10.16 -22.97
CA ALA A 17 -23.95 -8.90 -22.78
C ALA A 17 -23.02 -7.84 -23.39
N ALA A 18 -23.53 -7.11 -24.37
CA ALA A 18 -22.77 -6.20 -25.20
C ALA A 18 -21.76 -5.41 -24.38
N VAL A 19 -20.48 -5.67 -24.61
CA VAL A 19 -19.39 -4.87 -24.06
C VAL A 19 -19.79 -3.44 -24.31
N SER A 20 -20.01 -2.65 -23.26
CA SER A 20 -20.22 -1.23 -23.43
C SER A 20 -19.00 -0.73 -24.18
N ALA A 21 -19.14 -0.37 -25.45
CA ALA A 21 -18.07 0.09 -26.34
C ALA A 21 -17.32 1.32 -25.77
N SER A 22 -17.63 1.72 -24.55
CA SER A 22 -17.12 2.88 -23.82
C SER A 22 -16.46 2.54 -22.48
N ALA A 23 -16.37 1.27 -22.05
CA ALA A 23 -15.87 0.91 -20.70
C ALA A 23 -14.42 1.39 -20.42
N TRP A 24 -13.58 1.49 -21.42
CA TRP A 24 -12.21 1.99 -21.35
C TRP A 24 -12.09 3.52 -21.32
N ARG A 25 -13.13 4.24 -21.82
CA ARG A 25 -13.10 5.71 -21.98
C ARG A 25 -12.81 6.48 -20.67
N PRO A 26 -13.29 6.08 -19.49
CA PRO A 26 -12.99 6.80 -18.25
C PRO A 26 -11.50 6.83 -17.87
N TYR A 27 -10.70 5.88 -18.33
CA TYR A 27 -9.25 5.80 -18.04
C TYR A 27 -8.41 6.65 -19.00
N LEU A 28 -8.94 7.07 -20.15
CA LEU A 28 -8.21 7.83 -21.15
C LEU A 28 -7.89 9.26 -20.71
N PRO A 29 -8.82 10.06 -20.15
CA PRO A 29 -8.52 11.45 -19.78
C PRO A 29 -7.37 11.59 -18.78
N PRO A 30 -7.28 10.81 -17.68
CA PRO A 30 -6.15 10.92 -16.77
C PRO A 30 -4.82 10.47 -17.43
N ALA A 31 -4.82 9.47 -18.28
CA ALA A 31 -3.63 9.07 -19.03
C ALA A 31 -3.20 10.14 -20.04
N ALA A 32 -4.14 10.71 -20.79
CA ALA A 32 -3.87 11.78 -21.76
C ALA A 32 -3.39 13.08 -21.09
N LYS A 33 -3.95 13.43 -19.94
CA LYS A 33 -3.55 14.61 -19.18
C LYS A 33 -2.10 14.49 -18.68
N PHE A 34 -1.65 13.29 -18.28
CA PHE A 34 -0.27 13.04 -17.87
C PHE A 34 0.75 13.36 -18.97
N LEU A 35 0.39 13.26 -20.24
CA LEU A 35 1.28 13.58 -21.35
C LEU A 35 1.79 15.03 -21.31
N ARG A 36 1.11 15.95 -20.64
CA ARG A 36 1.55 17.33 -20.42
C ARG A 36 2.72 17.42 -19.44
N PHE A 37 2.84 16.47 -18.54
CA PHE A 37 3.94 16.37 -17.59
C PHE A 37 5.23 15.84 -18.24
N LEU A 38 5.13 14.98 -19.24
CA LEU A 38 6.27 14.27 -19.83
C LEU A 38 7.43 15.15 -20.29
N PRO A 39 7.22 16.34 -20.92
CA PRO A 39 8.33 17.21 -21.34
C PRO A 39 9.27 17.63 -20.21
N GLN A 40 8.80 17.60 -18.95
CA GLN A 40 9.62 17.91 -17.77
C GLN A 40 10.45 16.73 -17.29
N ALA A 41 10.09 15.51 -17.73
CA ALA A 41 10.65 14.25 -17.21
C ALA A 41 11.38 13.42 -18.27
N ILE A 42 11.37 13.83 -19.53
CA ILE A 42 12.04 13.15 -20.62
C ILE A 42 13.27 13.94 -21.06
N GLU A 43 14.38 13.23 -21.08
CA GLU A 43 15.68 13.75 -21.50
C GLU A 43 16.20 13.02 -22.73
N THR A 44 17.00 13.69 -23.53
CA THR A 44 17.70 13.10 -24.69
C THR A 44 19.04 12.51 -24.26
N CYS A 45 19.35 11.30 -24.71
CA CYS A 45 20.60 10.63 -24.40
C CYS A 45 21.79 11.40 -25.02
N ARG A 46 22.82 11.64 -24.21
CA ARG A 46 24.06 12.25 -24.69
C ARG A 46 24.76 11.34 -25.71
N GLY A 47 25.11 11.88 -26.85
CA GLY A 47 25.79 11.14 -27.92
C GLY A 47 24.89 10.40 -28.89
N ASP A 48 23.57 10.29 -28.62
CA ASP A 48 22.58 9.72 -29.54
C ASP A 48 21.20 10.37 -29.35
N SER A 49 20.90 11.35 -30.18
CA SER A 49 19.66 12.13 -30.10
C SER A 49 18.40 11.32 -30.43
N SER A 50 18.55 10.14 -31.02
CA SER A 50 17.42 9.24 -31.30
C SER A 50 16.94 8.48 -30.07
N LEU A 51 17.72 8.48 -28.98
CA LEU A 51 17.42 7.81 -27.73
C LEU A 51 16.98 8.80 -26.67
N LYS A 52 15.99 8.38 -25.89
CA LYS A 52 15.46 9.17 -24.78
C LYS A 52 15.30 8.29 -23.54
N TYR A 53 15.33 8.93 -22.36
CA TYR A 53 15.00 8.28 -21.10
C TYR A 53 14.03 9.14 -20.29
N TYR A 54 13.29 8.48 -19.42
CA TYR A 54 12.36 9.13 -18.47
C TYR A 54 13.00 9.15 -17.07
N GLY A 55 12.84 10.27 -16.37
CA GLY A 55 13.35 10.46 -15.02
C GLY A 55 14.86 10.71 -15.00
N THR A 56 15.63 9.90 -14.26
CA THR A 56 17.08 10.11 -14.10
C THR A 56 17.93 9.37 -15.15
N GLY A 57 17.37 8.37 -15.84
CA GLY A 57 18.12 7.56 -16.80
C GLY A 57 19.22 6.67 -16.20
N GLU A 58 19.31 6.55 -14.88
CA GLU A 58 20.28 5.73 -14.15
C GLU A 58 20.00 4.23 -14.27
N SER A 59 20.99 3.40 -13.96
CA SER A 59 20.89 1.94 -13.92
C SER A 59 20.08 1.41 -12.72
N GLY A 60 19.77 2.26 -11.76
CA GLY A 60 19.00 1.93 -10.58
C GLY A 60 17.64 1.30 -10.93
N HIS A 61 17.22 0.31 -10.14
CA HIS A 61 16.04 -0.53 -10.45
C HIS A 61 14.80 0.27 -10.83
N TRP A 62 14.50 1.31 -10.04
CA TRP A 62 13.29 2.10 -10.23
C TRP A 62 13.39 3.08 -11.39
N ALA A 63 14.57 3.58 -11.73
CA ALA A 63 14.77 4.45 -12.89
C ALA A 63 14.51 3.70 -14.19
N VAL A 64 15.12 2.52 -14.34
CA VAL A 64 14.92 1.64 -15.50
C VAL A 64 13.46 1.23 -15.64
N GLN A 65 12.87 0.74 -14.55
CA GLN A 65 11.47 0.34 -14.52
C GLN A 65 10.54 1.48 -14.90
N SER A 66 10.73 2.68 -14.35
CA SER A 66 9.89 3.84 -14.62
C SER A 66 9.94 4.26 -16.09
N SER A 67 11.14 4.24 -16.69
CA SER A 67 11.32 4.53 -18.12
C SER A 67 10.59 3.50 -18.99
N GLN A 68 10.71 2.20 -18.66
CA GLN A 68 10.01 1.13 -19.36
C GLN A 68 8.48 1.22 -19.20
N GLN A 69 8.00 1.59 -18.01
CA GLN A 69 6.56 1.77 -17.75
C GLN A 69 5.96 2.94 -18.54
N VAL A 70 6.68 4.06 -18.60
CA VAL A 70 6.24 5.20 -19.42
C VAL A 70 6.24 4.83 -20.89
N ALA A 71 7.30 4.16 -21.38
CA ALA A 71 7.35 3.66 -22.75
C ALA A 71 6.16 2.74 -23.05
N ALA A 72 5.81 1.84 -22.12
CA ALA A 72 4.67 0.95 -22.27
C ALA A 72 3.33 1.69 -22.35
N GLY A 73 3.10 2.67 -21.48
CA GLY A 73 1.88 3.49 -21.53
C GLY A 73 1.76 4.28 -22.84
N LEU A 74 2.85 4.85 -23.33
CA LEU A 74 2.90 5.55 -24.62
C LEU A 74 2.60 4.61 -25.80
N ALA A 75 3.15 3.41 -25.80
CA ALA A 75 2.86 2.39 -26.81
C ALA A 75 1.37 2.04 -26.84
N ILE A 76 0.76 1.86 -25.69
CA ILE A 76 -0.69 1.58 -25.58
C ILE A 76 -1.50 2.75 -26.13
N LEU A 77 -1.22 3.97 -25.69
CA LEU A 77 -1.95 5.16 -26.17
C LEU A 77 -1.76 5.39 -27.68
N SER A 78 -0.59 5.04 -28.25
CA SER A 78 -0.32 5.17 -29.68
C SER A 78 -1.19 4.25 -30.57
N THR A 79 -1.92 3.32 -29.97
CA THR A 79 -2.88 2.47 -30.69
C THR A 79 -4.28 3.09 -30.82
N LEU A 80 -4.48 4.26 -30.24
CA LEU A 80 -5.76 4.96 -30.28
C LEU A 80 -5.84 5.93 -31.48
N PRO A 81 -7.03 6.20 -32.00
CA PRO A 81 -7.24 7.26 -33.00
C PRO A 81 -6.84 8.63 -32.47
N ASP A 82 -6.23 9.46 -33.33
CA ASP A 82 -5.88 10.85 -32.98
C ASP A 82 -7.08 11.66 -32.48
N ALA A 83 -8.28 11.39 -33.00
CA ALA A 83 -9.50 12.04 -32.56
C ALA A 83 -9.85 11.75 -31.08
N ASP A 84 -9.69 10.49 -30.64
CA ASP A 84 -9.92 10.10 -29.24
C ASP A 84 -8.85 10.73 -28.32
N LEU A 85 -7.61 10.73 -28.74
CA LEU A 85 -6.49 11.37 -28.01
C LEU A 85 -6.73 12.88 -27.85
N ALA A 86 -7.10 13.57 -28.93
CA ALA A 86 -7.39 15.00 -28.91
C ALA A 86 -8.61 15.32 -28.03
N ALA A 87 -9.68 14.53 -28.13
CA ALA A 87 -10.88 14.68 -27.28
C ALA A 87 -10.57 14.52 -25.77
N ALA A 88 -9.58 13.68 -25.43
CA ALA A 88 -9.11 13.48 -24.07
C ALA A 88 -8.07 14.56 -23.61
N GLY A 89 -7.71 15.49 -24.48
CA GLY A 89 -6.79 16.60 -24.18
C GLY A 89 -5.31 16.23 -24.30
N SER A 90 -4.97 15.18 -25.06
CA SER A 90 -3.59 14.87 -25.41
C SER A 90 -2.96 16.00 -26.22
N PRO A 91 -1.73 16.44 -25.87
CA PRO A 91 -0.98 17.38 -26.70
C PRO A 91 -0.29 16.71 -27.90
N TRP A 92 -0.29 15.37 -27.97
CA TRP A 92 0.43 14.59 -28.97
C TRP A 92 -0.48 13.64 -29.74
N LYS A 93 -0.10 13.37 -30.99
CA LYS A 93 -0.74 12.38 -31.87
C LYS A 93 -0.20 10.98 -31.62
N ALA A 94 -0.91 9.97 -32.07
CA ALA A 94 -0.54 8.56 -31.96
C ALA A 94 0.87 8.26 -32.49
N ALA A 95 1.23 8.83 -33.65
CA ALA A 95 2.55 8.65 -34.23
C ALA A 95 3.68 9.20 -33.34
N GLU A 96 3.49 10.38 -32.76
CA GLU A 96 4.47 10.99 -31.86
C GLU A 96 4.64 10.19 -30.56
N LEU A 97 3.55 9.67 -30.02
CA LEU A 97 3.56 8.79 -28.83
C LEU A 97 4.33 7.49 -29.13
N ARG A 98 4.10 6.90 -30.30
CA ARG A 98 4.79 5.69 -30.76
C ARG A 98 6.29 5.92 -30.90
N ASP A 99 6.68 7.01 -31.56
CA ASP A 99 8.10 7.32 -31.80
C ASP A 99 8.84 7.61 -30.50
N LEU A 100 8.19 8.31 -29.55
CA LEU A 100 8.73 8.53 -28.22
C LEU A 100 8.85 7.24 -27.42
N SER A 101 7.86 6.35 -27.49
CA SER A 101 7.90 5.03 -26.87
C SER A 101 9.08 4.21 -27.37
N LEU A 102 9.28 4.18 -28.69
CA LEU A 102 10.44 3.50 -29.30
C LEU A 102 11.78 4.07 -28.84
N ALA A 103 11.90 5.39 -28.74
CA ALA A 103 13.12 6.05 -28.26
C ALA A 103 13.47 5.65 -26.82
N LEU A 104 12.46 5.58 -25.93
CA LEU A 104 12.61 5.13 -24.54
C LEU A 104 12.99 3.65 -24.45
N PHE A 105 12.30 2.77 -25.19
CA PHE A 105 12.63 1.34 -25.22
C PHE A 105 14.02 1.07 -25.79
N ARG A 106 14.41 1.74 -26.88
CA ARG A 106 15.75 1.60 -27.47
C ARG A 106 16.86 2.04 -26.52
N TYR A 107 16.66 3.10 -25.74
CA TYR A 107 17.57 3.46 -24.65
C TYR A 107 17.70 2.30 -23.66
N SER A 108 16.57 1.78 -23.19
CA SER A 108 16.55 0.64 -22.26
C SER A 108 17.24 -0.61 -22.85
N PHE A 109 17.00 -0.94 -24.13
CA PHE A 109 17.65 -2.10 -24.77
C PHE A 109 19.16 -1.94 -24.91
N ARG A 110 19.63 -0.74 -25.22
CA ARG A 110 21.06 -0.47 -25.43
C ARG A 110 21.84 -0.30 -24.14
N THR A 111 21.19 0.06 -23.04
CA THR A 111 21.81 0.22 -21.71
C THR A 111 21.72 -1.03 -20.84
N HIS A 112 21.08 -2.11 -21.30
CA HIS A 112 21.11 -3.42 -20.63
C HIS A 112 22.52 -4.01 -20.64
N VAL A 113 22.88 -4.90 -19.70
CA VAL A 113 24.20 -5.56 -19.62
C VAL A 113 24.60 -6.28 -20.92
N THR A 114 23.62 -6.67 -21.76
CA THR A 114 23.86 -7.25 -23.08
C THR A 114 23.95 -6.21 -24.22
N GLY A 115 23.75 -4.94 -23.90
CA GLY A 115 23.76 -3.84 -24.86
C GLY A 115 25.14 -3.23 -25.08
N ASP A 116 25.15 -2.06 -25.71
CA ASP A 116 26.35 -1.36 -26.18
C ASP A 116 26.55 0.04 -25.58
N LEU A 117 25.55 0.51 -24.76
CA LEU A 117 25.61 1.78 -24.04
C LEU A 117 25.58 1.59 -22.52
N THR A 118 25.87 2.66 -21.80
CA THR A 118 25.67 2.78 -20.36
C THR A 118 24.54 3.75 -20.03
N CYS A 119 23.94 3.59 -18.86
CA CYS A 119 23.00 4.56 -18.28
C CYS A 119 23.74 5.85 -17.89
N THR A 120 23.00 6.86 -17.43
CA THR A 120 23.55 8.18 -17.06
C THR A 120 24.56 8.13 -15.93
N ASP A 121 24.49 7.11 -15.06
CA ASP A 121 25.43 6.83 -13.98
C ASP A 121 26.67 6.01 -14.42
N GLY A 122 26.86 5.79 -15.73
CA GLY A 122 27.97 5.03 -16.30
C GLY A 122 27.87 3.51 -16.12
N GLN A 123 26.77 3.01 -15.52
CA GLN A 123 26.54 1.59 -15.30
C GLN A 123 25.60 1.00 -16.36
N ARG A 124 25.45 -0.33 -16.38
CA ARG A 124 24.45 -1.04 -17.17
C ARG A 124 23.47 -1.75 -16.24
N TRP A 125 22.19 -1.78 -16.62
CA TRP A 125 21.17 -2.48 -15.85
C TRP A 125 21.04 -3.94 -16.30
N GLY A 126 20.48 -4.79 -15.43
CA GLY A 126 20.21 -6.21 -15.70
C GLY A 126 20.78 -7.14 -14.63
N ARG A 127 20.45 -8.43 -14.70
CA ARG A 127 20.93 -9.50 -13.80
C ARG A 127 20.76 -9.18 -12.31
N THR A 128 19.63 -8.62 -11.95
CA THR A 128 19.28 -8.39 -10.54
C THR A 128 17.95 -9.08 -10.20
N TRP A 129 17.63 -9.16 -8.91
CA TRP A 129 16.39 -9.76 -8.43
C TRP A 129 15.13 -9.10 -9.03
N ILE A 130 15.22 -7.89 -9.53
CA ILE A 130 14.10 -7.06 -9.99
C ILE A 130 14.30 -6.51 -11.42
N SER A 131 15.40 -6.81 -12.08
CA SER A 131 15.69 -6.25 -13.42
C SER A 131 14.60 -6.50 -14.46
N VAL A 132 13.82 -7.58 -14.31
CA VAL A 132 12.74 -7.93 -15.26
C VAL A 132 11.38 -7.32 -14.94
N LEU A 133 11.22 -6.63 -13.81
CA LEU A 133 9.89 -6.12 -13.42
C LEU A 133 9.31 -5.14 -14.45
N GLY A 134 10.12 -4.22 -14.94
CA GLY A 134 9.70 -3.31 -16.01
C GLY A 134 9.52 -3.99 -17.36
N LEU A 135 10.37 -4.97 -17.68
CA LEU A 135 10.21 -5.77 -18.91
C LEU A 135 8.92 -6.57 -18.89
N GLU A 136 8.64 -7.21 -17.77
CA GLU A 136 7.44 -8.01 -17.57
C GLU A 136 6.18 -7.15 -17.79
N ARG A 137 6.13 -5.97 -17.21
CA ARG A 137 5.05 -5.00 -17.37
C ARG A 137 4.97 -4.38 -18.76
N SER A 138 6.03 -4.47 -19.58
CA SER A 138 6.10 -3.88 -20.92
C SER A 138 5.76 -4.84 -22.06
N CYS A 139 5.62 -6.13 -21.80
CA CYS A 139 5.50 -7.12 -22.87
C CYS A 139 4.31 -6.91 -23.80
N GLU A 140 3.14 -6.55 -23.27
CA GLU A 140 1.96 -6.24 -24.12
C GLU A 140 2.13 -4.95 -24.93
N ALA A 141 2.88 -3.99 -24.39
CA ALA A 141 3.19 -2.76 -25.08
C ALA A 141 4.19 -3.00 -26.25
N LEU A 142 5.15 -3.89 -26.03
CA LEU A 142 6.05 -4.32 -27.12
C LEU A 142 5.28 -5.05 -28.23
N ASP A 143 4.24 -5.82 -27.89
CA ASP A 143 3.34 -6.42 -28.88
C ASP A 143 2.61 -5.36 -29.73
N ALA A 144 2.20 -4.24 -29.11
CA ALA A 144 1.57 -3.11 -29.81
C ALA A 144 2.55 -2.40 -30.78
N LEU A 145 3.85 -2.42 -30.47
CA LEU A 145 4.91 -1.85 -31.32
C LEU A 145 5.44 -2.82 -32.38
N GLU A 146 5.06 -4.10 -32.35
CA GLU A 146 5.60 -5.14 -33.23
C GLU A 146 5.63 -4.76 -34.73
N PRO A 147 4.62 -4.08 -35.30
CA PRO A 147 4.64 -3.68 -36.71
C PRO A 147 5.77 -2.71 -37.09
N VAL A 148 6.30 -1.96 -36.12
CA VAL A 148 7.32 -0.91 -36.33
C VAL A 148 8.67 -1.24 -35.73
N LEU A 149 8.81 -2.37 -35.05
CA LEU A 149 10.11 -2.84 -34.55
C LEU A 149 11.02 -3.22 -35.70
N THR A 150 12.28 -2.77 -35.66
CA THR A 150 13.32 -3.18 -36.61
C THR A 150 13.84 -4.60 -36.31
N ALA A 151 14.57 -5.20 -37.24
CA ALA A 151 15.24 -6.47 -36.98
C ALA A 151 16.26 -6.38 -35.84
N ASP A 152 16.90 -5.21 -35.64
CA ASP A 152 17.80 -4.95 -34.53
C ASP A 152 17.04 -4.89 -33.20
N ASP A 153 15.91 -4.20 -33.14
CA ASP A 153 15.06 -4.13 -31.94
C ASP A 153 14.65 -5.55 -31.50
N ARG A 154 14.13 -6.37 -32.42
CA ARG A 154 13.72 -7.76 -32.14
C ARG A 154 14.89 -8.63 -31.65
N ARG A 155 16.06 -8.48 -32.26
CA ARG A 155 17.27 -9.19 -31.83
C ARG A 155 17.67 -8.80 -30.41
N ARG A 156 17.64 -7.51 -30.07
CA ARG A 156 17.96 -7.00 -28.73
C ARG A 156 16.95 -7.48 -27.68
N ILE A 157 15.67 -7.40 -27.97
CA ILE A 157 14.59 -7.91 -27.09
C ILE A 157 14.80 -9.39 -26.80
N ARG A 158 15.02 -10.21 -27.85
CA ARG A 158 15.30 -11.64 -27.67
C ARG A 158 16.53 -11.89 -26.80
N LYS A 159 17.62 -11.16 -27.06
CA LYS A 159 18.87 -11.28 -26.30
C LYS A 159 18.68 -10.94 -24.82
N ILE A 160 17.93 -9.87 -24.52
CA ILE A 160 17.63 -9.45 -23.15
C ILE A 160 16.78 -10.50 -22.43
N LEU A 161 15.65 -10.89 -23.03
CA LEU A 161 14.74 -11.86 -22.42
C LEU A 161 15.40 -13.21 -22.17
N THR A 162 16.23 -13.70 -23.11
CA THR A 162 16.99 -14.94 -22.95
C THR A 162 18.03 -14.82 -21.84
N PHE A 163 18.81 -13.73 -21.81
CA PHE A 163 19.82 -13.49 -20.79
C PHE A 163 19.22 -13.43 -19.37
N GLU A 164 18.14 -12.68 -19.22
CA GLU A 164 17.45 -12.52 -17.95
C GLU A 164 16.77 -13.82 -17.50
N SER A 165 16.24 -14.61 -18.45
CA SER A 165 15.66 -15.93 -18.15
C SER A 165 16.72 -16.96 -17.77
N ASP A 166 17.88 -16.95 -18.40
CA ASP A 166 19.01 -17.81 -18.02
C ASP A 166 19.51 -17.54 -16.61
N TYR A 167 19.60 -16.24 -16.22
CA TYR A 167 19.92 -15.87 -14.85
C TYR A 167 18.88 -16.43 -13.85
N ARG A 168 17.59 -16.32 -14.18
CA ARG A 168 16.52 -16.84 -13.31
C ARG A 168 16.51 -18.36 -13.24
N LEU A 169 16.79 -19.01 -14.34
CA LEU A 169 16.88 -20.47 -14.37
C LEU A 169 18.03 -20.97 -13.48
N LYS A 170 19.22 -20.39 -13.64
CA LYS A 170 20.47 -20.92 -13.08
C LYS A 170 20.78 -20.39 -11.68
N GLU A 171 20.50 -19.12 -11.41
CA GLU A 171 21.03 -18.41 -10.24
C GLU A 171 19.94 -17.89 -9.29
N TYR A 172 18.76 -17.55 -9.80
CA TYR A 172 17.74 -16.93 -8.95
C TYR A 172 16.91 -17.96 -8.17
N PRO A 173 16.89 -17.91 -6.82
CA PRO A 173 16.17 -18.88 -6.00
C PRO A 173 14.67 -18.60 -5.98
N ILE A 174 13.88 -19.63 -5.68
CA ILE A 174 12.49 -19.49 -5.25
C ILE A 174 12.49 -19.17 -3.75
N ARG A 175 11.71 -18.19 -3.33
CA ARG A 175 11.73 -17.64 -1.97
C ARG A 175 10.41 -17.83 -1.23
N ALA A 176 10.45 -17.65 0.11
CA ALA A 176 9.29 -17.73 0.99
C ALA A 176 9.30 -16.59 2.03
N ALA A 177 8.21 -15.80 2.10
CA ALA A 177 8.11 -14.59 2.94
C ALA A 177 8.23 -14.92 4.44
N ILE A 178 7.57 -15.96 4.93
CA ILE A 178 7.55 -16.31 6.37
C ILE A 178 8.92 -16.77 6.89
N ARG A 179 9.85 -17.09 5.99
CA ARG A 179 11.25 -17.32 6.34
C ARG A 179 12.07 -16.05 6.58
N GLY A 180 11.45 -14.87 6.46
CA GLY A 180 12.13 -13.58 6.55
C GLY A 180 12.84 -13.16 5.26
N GLU A 181 12.58 -13.85 4.16
CA GLU A 181 13.11 -13.54 2.84
C GLU A 181 12.28 -12.40 2.24
N GLY A 182 12.73 -11.16 2.34
CA GLY A 182 12.02 -10.00 1.82
C GLY A 182 11.71 -10.06 0.32
N ASN A 183 10.76 -9.24 -0.14
CA ASN A 183 10.31 -9.09 -1.53
C ASN A 183 9.68 -10.35 -2.14
N VAL A 184 8.89 -11.06 -1.38
CA VAL A 184 7.99 -12.13 -1.81
C VAL A 184 6.58 -11.86 -1.25
N PRO A 185 5.53 -12.30 -1.89
CA PRO A 185 5.39 -13.27 -2.98
C PRO A 185 5.63 -12.69 -4.38
N GLU A 186 5.53 -11.38 -4.53
CA GLU A 186 5.54 -10.68 -5.82
C GLU A 186 6.74 -11.03 -6.69
N SER A 187 7.93 -11.17 -6.10
CA SER A 187 9.14 -11.50 -6.87
C SER A 187 9.11 -12.88 -7.50
N ASN A 188 8.49 -13.88 -6.86
CA ASN A 188 8.29 -15.18 -7.49
C ASN A 188 7.40 -15.06 -8.73
N ILE A 189 6.34 -14.22 -8.65
CA ILE A 189 5.35 -14.08 -9.72
C ILE A 189 5.96 -13.38 -10.94
N TRP A 190 6.59 -12.20 -10.80
CA TRP A 190 7.13 -11.51 -11.99
C TRP A 190 8.34 -12.23 -12.60
N ASN A 191 9.17 -12.90 -11.79
CA ASN A 191 10.27 -13.70 -12.31
C ASN A 191 9.75 -14.94 -13.06
N ALA A 192 8.67 -15.58 -12.58
CA ALA A 192 7.96 -16.63 -13.33
C ALA A 192 7.39 -16.10 -14.64
N GLY A 193 6.78 -14.90 -14.61
CA GLY A 193 6.21 -14.25 -15.79
C GLY A 193 7.23 -14.10 -16.91
N THR A 194 8.43 -13.63 -16.60
CA THR A 194 9.52 -13.49 -17.59
C THR A 194 9.94 -14.83 -18.20
N LEU A 195 10.08 -15.88 -17.38
CA LEU A 195 10.42 -17.22 -17.86
C LEU A 195 9.35 -17.77 -18.81
N PHE A 196 8.06 -17.64 -18.43
CA PHE A 196 6.94 -18.05 -19.29
C PHE A 196 6.98 -17.32 -20.64
N ARG A 197 7.09 -15.99 -20.61
CA ARG A 197 7.08 -15.17 -21.83
C ARG A 197 8.25 -15.47 -22.74
N THR A 198 9.45 -15.66 -22.19
CA THR A 198 10.61 -16.05 -22.98
C THR A 198 10.40 -17.40 -23.65
N ALA A 199 9.89 -18.39 -22.91
CA ALA A 199 9.61 -19.71 -23.43
C ALA A 199 8.56 -19.71 -24.55
N PHE A 200 7.52 -18.86 -24.44
CA PHE A 200 6.45 -18.79 -25.45
C PHE A 200 6.79 -17.90 -26.63
N ASN A 201 7.55 -16.82 -26.40
CA ASN A 201 7.96 -15.94 -27.50
C ASN A 201 9.04 -16.59 -28.38
N TYR A 202 9.84 -17.47 -27.82
CA TYR A 202 11.00 -18.10 -28.49
C TYR A 202 10.95 -19.62 -28.29
N PRO A 203 10.05 -20.32 -28.98
CA PRO A 203 9.86 -21.78 -28.82
C PRO A 203 11.06 -22.60 -29.32
N ASP A 204 11.96 -21.98 -30.10
CA ASP A 204 13.18 -22.57 -30.63
C ASP A 204 14.36 -22.58 -29.64
N LEU A 205 14.20 -21.99 -28.45
CA LEU A 205 15.28 -21.98 -27.45
C LEU A 205 15.48 -23.37 -26.83
N PRO A 206 16.74 -23.87 -26.75
CA PRO A 206 17.02 -25.16 -26.14
C PRO A 206 16.57 -25.30 -24.68
N GLN A 207 16.53 -24.17 -23.91
CA GLN A 207 16.14 -24.12 -22.51
C GLN A 207 14.65 -23.92 -22.29
N ARG A 208 13.82 -23.87 -23.35
CA ARG A 208 12.40 -23.55 -23.30
C ARG A 208 11.66 -24.33 -22.22
N ASP A 209 11.81 -25.65 -22.22
CA ASP A 209 11.08 -26.53 -21.28
C ASP A 209 11.58 -26.36 -19.83
N ALA A 210 12.87 -26.10 -19.64
CA ALA A 210 13.44 -25.77 -18.34
C ALA A 210 12.92 -24.43 -17.82
N TYR A 211 12.76 -23.41 -18.69
CA TYR A 211 12.11 -22.14 -18.32
C TYR A 211 10.68 -22.36 -17.86
N VAL A 212 9.87 -23.13 -18.60
CA VAL A 212 8.49 -23.45 -18.24
C VAL A 212 8.41 -24.19 -16.91
N ALA A 213 9.24 -25.20 -16.69
CA ALA A 213 9.27 -25.97 -15.44
C ALA A 213 9.62 -25.07 -14.24
N LYS A 214 10.65 -24.23 -14.37
CA LYS A 214 11.03 -23.27 -13.32
C LYS A 214 9.93 -22.23 -13.09
N ALA A 215 9.32 -21.70 -14.15
CA ALA A 215 8.24 -20.73 -14.08
C ALA A 215 7.03 -21.26 -13.32
N ARG A 216 6.59 -22.50 -13.62
CA ARG A 216 5.50 -23.17 -12.92
C ARG A 216 5.79 -23.28 -11.42
N LYS A 217 7.00 -23.76 -11.08
CA LYS A 217 7.40 -23.88 -9.69
C LYS A 217 7.46 -22.54 -8.97
N MET A 218 7.96 -21.47 -9.63
CA MET A 218 7.96 -20.11 -9.08
C MET A 218 6.54 -19.57 -8.91
N MET A 219 5.67 -19.79 -9.88
CA MET A 219 4.28 -19.31 -9.86
C MET A 219 3.48 -19.97 -8.73
N LEU A 220 3.59 -21.30 -8.56
CA LEU A 220 2.99 -22.01 -7.43
C LEU A 220 3.51 -21.50 -6.08
N ASN A 221 4.78 -21.07 -6.01
CA ASN A 221 5.34 -20.41 -4.83
C ASN A 221 5.08 -18.90 -4.78
N GLY A 222 4.15 -18.38 -5.57
CA GLY A 222 3.65 -17.01 -5.46
C GLY A 222 2.71 -16.86 -4.27
N LEU A 223 1.58 -17.54 -4.29
CA LEU A 223 0.52 -17.42 -3.27
C LEU A 223 0.49 -18.64 -2.32
N THR A 224 1.65 -19.08 -1.84
CA THR A 224 1.72 -20.27 -0.95
C THR A 224 1.11 -20.04 0.42
N HIS A 225 0.43 -21.08 0.89
CA HIS A 225 -0.23 -21.17 2.18
C HIS A 225 0.38 -22.33 3.00
N PRO A 226 0.34 -22.33 4.35
CA PRO A 226 0.85 -23.44 5.16
C PRO A 226 0.29 -24.82 4.81
N GLY A 227 -0.94 -24.89 4.30
CA GLY A 227 -1.58 -26.11 3.82
C GLY A 227 -0.89 -26.79 2.65
N ASP A 228 -0.01 -26.07 1.92
CA ASP A 228 0.74 -26.64 0.78
C ASP A 228 1.99 -27.43 1.20
N SER A 229 2.25 -27.57 2.49
CA SER A 229 3.52 -28.10 3.04
C SER A 229 3.88 -29.53 2.62
N GLY A 230 2.96 -30.30 2.06
CA GLY A 230 3.19 -31.64 1.53
C GLY A 230 3.54 -31.70 0.05
N GLU A 231 3.44 -30.60 -0.65
CA GLU A 231 3.61 -30.55 -2.10
C GLU A 231 5.09 -30.53 -2.53
N PRO A 232 5.49 -31.28 -3.57
CA PRO A 232 6.90 -31.40 -3.98
C PRO A 232 7.48 -30.10 -4.53
N TRP A 233 6.64 -29.15 -4.94
CA TRP A 233 7.06 -27.84 -5.42
C TRP A 233 7.20 -26.82 -4.29
N PHE A 234 6.66 -27.06 -3.11
CA PHE A 234 6.59 -26.12 -1.98
C PHE A 234 7.97 -25.80 -1.40
N VAL A 235 8.27 -24.50 -1.26
CA VAL A 235 9.51 -24.00 -0.66
C VAL A 235 9.26 -23.47 0.76
N GLY A 236 8.11 -22.84 0.96
CA GLY A 236 7.66 -22.29 2.23
C GLY A 236 6.45 -21.37 2.02
N PRO A 237 5.69 -21.07 3.09
CA PRO A 237 4.52 -20.23 2.98
C PRO A 237 4.88 -18.75 2.79
N ASN A 238 4.14 -18.07 1.93
CA ASN A 238 4.18 -16.63 1.77
C ASN A 238 3.11 -15.95 2.60
N PHE A 239 1.96 -16.61 2.75
CA PHE A 239 0.84 -16.14 3.56
C PHE A 239 0.69 -16.99 4.82
N THR A 240 0.06 -16.42 5.85
CA THR A 240 -0.33 -17.15 7.07
C THR A 240 -1.58 -18.00 6.81
N GLU A 241 -2.00 -18.80 7.81
CA GLU A 241 -3.25 -19.59 7.77
C GLU A 241 -4.50 -18.70 7.49
N ASN A 242 -4.44 -17.42 7.81
CA ASN A 242 -5.52 -16.46 7.60
C ASN A 242 -5.25 -15.48 6.44
N TRP A 243 -4.36 -15.84 5.51
CA TRP A 243 -4.02 -15.06 4.32
C TRP A 243 -3.44 -13.67 4.63
N SER A 244 -2.73 -13.53 5.74
CA SER A 244 -1.95 -12.34 6.07
C SER A 244 -0.55 -12.44 5.45
N LEU A 245 -0.06 -11.34 4.92
CA LEU A 245 1.29 -11.26 4.34
C LEU A 245 2.25 -10.57 5.32
N ASP A 246 3.36 -11.25 5.66
CA ASP A 246 4.52 -10.60 6.26
C ASP A 246 5.44 -10.06 5.16
N HIS A 247 5.54 -8.74 5.04
CA HIS A 247 6.45 -8.13 4.11
C HIS A 247 7.35 -7.12 4.82
N HIS A 248 8.65 -7.39 4.84
CA HIS A 248 9.66 -6.66 5.62
C HIS A 248 9.43 -6.67 7.15
N GLY A 249 8.85 -7.73 7.68
CA GLY A 249 8.67 -7.96 9.11
C GLY A 249 7.41 -7.33 9.71
N TYR A 250 6.47 -6.88 8.89
CA TYR A 250 5.16 -6.38 9.33
C TYR A 250 4.04 -6.81 8.39
N MET A 251 2.81 -6.79 8.90
CA MET A 251 1.63 -7.06 8.08
C MET A 251 1.47 -6.02 6.98
N ASN A 252 1.30 -6.46 5.74
CA ASN A 252 1.21 -5.55 4.61
C ASN A 252 0.07 -5.86 3.65
N VAL A 253 -1.04 -5.14 3.78
CA VAL A 253 -2.21 -5.25 2.89
C VAL A 253 -1.88 -4.85 1.46
N GLY A 254 -1.09 -3.79 1.26
CA GLY A 254 -0.74 -3.30 -0.07
C GLY A 254 -0.01 -4.33 -0.93
N TYR A 255 0.91 -5.09 -0.35
CA TYR A 255 1.63 -6.14 -1.08
C TYR A 255 0.82 -7.42 -1.31
N SER A 256 -0.22 -7.67 -0.53
CA SER A 256 -1.20 -8.71 -0.90
C SER A 256 -1.87 -8.38 -2.24
N TYR A 257 -2.21 -7.09 -2.46
CA TYR A 257 -2.71 -6.60 -3.75
C TYR A 257 -1.65 -6.62 -4.84
N GLU A 258 -0.40 -6.26 -4.54
CA GLU A 258 0.70 -6.28 -5.51
C GLU A 258 0.92 -7.68 -6.11
N SER A 259 0.62 -8.74 -5.36
CA SER A 259 0.65 -10.10 -5.87
C SER A 259 -0.29 -10.28 -7.05
N PHE A 260 -1.53 -9.83 -6.95
CA PHE A 260 -2.49 -9.87 -8.05
C PHE A 260 -2.10 -8.98 -9.23
N SER A 261 -1.51 -7.81 -8.96
CA SER A 261 -1.10 -6.91 -10.02
C SER A 261 -0.10 -7.57 -10.96
N ASN A 262 0.83 -8.34 -10.42
CA ASN A 262 1.79 -9.08 -11.22
C ASN A 262 1.15 -10.27 -11.98
N LEU A 263 0.15 -10.94 -11.39
CA LEU A 263 -0.63 -11.95 -12.11
C LEU A 263 -1.37 -11.34 -13.30
N ALA A 264 -1.93 -10.14 -13.16
CA ALA A 264 -2.69 -9.47 -14.20
C ALA A 264 -1.88 -9.28 -15.50
N PHE A 265 -0.64 -8.76 -15.39
CA PHE A 265 0.20 -8.53 -16.57
C PHE A 265 0.47 -9.81 -17.35
N LEU A 266 0.70 -10.91 -16.66
CA LEU A 266 0.91 -12.20 -17.31
C LEU A 266 -0.39 -12.76 -17.88
N TYR A 267 -1.47 -12.71 -17.10
CA TYR A 267 -2.79 -13.23 -17.50
C TYR A 267 -3.29 -12.58 -18.79
N PHE A 268 -3.36 -11.25 -18.85
CA PHE A 268 -3.84 -10.54 -20.03
C PHE A 268 -2.91 -10.70 -21.24
N ASN A 269 -1.60 -10.82 -21.03
CA ASN A 269 -0.68 -11.10 -22.12
C ASN A 269 -0.94 -12.47 -22.78
N PHE A 270 -1.25 -13.51 -21.99
CA PHE A 270 -1.66 -14.81 -22.53
C PHE A 270 -2.96 -14.70 -23.32
N LEU A 271 -3.96 -13.97 -22.80
CA LEU A 271 -5.25 -13.77 -23.50
C LEU A 271 -5.05 -13.04 -24.83
N ASN A 272 -4.32 -11.93 -24.83
CA ASN A 272 -4.06 -11.13 -26.02
C ASN A 272 -3.33 -11.91 -27.11
N ARG A 273 -2.48 -12.85 -26.73
CA ARG A 273 -1.78 -13.75 -27.65
C ARG A 273 -2.57 -15.02 -27.95
N ARG A 274 -3.81 -15.15 -27.47
CA ARG A 274 -4.66 -16.34 -27.63
C ARG A 274 -3.97 -17.63 -27.17
N GLN A 275 -3.15 -17.53 -26.13
CA GLN A 275 -2.45 -18.66 -25.53
C GLN A 275 -3.20 -19.15 -24.30
N LYS A 276 -3.07 -20.45 -24.00
CA LYS A 276 -3.67 -21.04 -22.81
C LYS A 276 -2.98 -20.48 -21.55
N VAL A 277 -3.76 -19.86 -20.68
CA VAL A 277 -3.28 -19.35 -19.40
C VAL A 277 -2.83 -20.54 -18.52
N PRO A 278 -1.62 -20.52 -17.95
CA PRO A 278 -1.17 -21.54 -17.02
C PRO A 278 -2.06 -21.61 -15.79
N PRO A 279 -2.55 -22.81 -15.39
CA PRO A 279 -3.45 -22.94 -14.23
C PRO A 279 -2.81 -22.51 -12.91
N GLU A 280 -1.50 -22.51 -12.82
CA GLU A 280 -0.74 -22.07 -11.66
C GLU A 280 -1.00 -20.60 -11.28
N LEU A 281 -1.45 -19.76 -12.23
CA LEU A 281 -1.83 -18.36 -11.95
C LEU A 281 -3.05 -18.25 -11.04
N PHE A 282 -3.88 -19.28 -10.98
CA PHE A 282 -5.11 -19.27 -10.18
C PHE A 282 -4.95 -19.95 -8.81
N SER A 283 -3.76 -20.51 -8.53
CA SER A 283 -3.49 -21.16 -7.24
C SER A 283 -3.75 -20.16 -6.11
N HIS A 284 -4.67 -20.49 -5.21
CA HIS A 284 -5.09 -19.69 -4.05
C HIS A 284 -5.57 -18.25 -4.35
N ALA A 285 -5.74 -17.90 -5.62
CA ALA A 285 -6.15 -16.53 -5.97
C ALA A 285 -7.52 -16.14 -5.36
N ARG A 286 -8.49 -17.08 -5.33
CA ARG A 286 -9.82 -16.82 -4.74
C ARG A 286 -9.76 -16.65 -3.24
N ASP A 287 -8.95 -17.46 -2.56
CA ASP A 287 -8.83 -17.43 -1.09
C ASP A 287 -8.22 -16.10 -0.63
N LEU A 288 -7.10 -15.70 -1.25
CA LEU A 288 -6.47 -14.41 -0.95
C LEU A 288 -7.39 -13.23 -1.33
N TRP A 289 -8.13 -13.32 -2.46
CA TRP A 289 -9.03 -12.25 -2.87
C TRP A 289 -10.18 -12.05 -1.89
N ALA A 290 -10.73 -13.12 -1.34
CA ALA A 290 -11.78 -13.04 -0.33
C ALA A 290 -11.34 -12.21 0.90
N VAL A 291 -10.09 -12.36 1.34
CA VAL A 291 -9.52 -11.57 2.43
C VAL A 291 -9.22 -10.13 2.01
N CYS A 292 -8.65 -9.92 0.84
CA CYS A 292 -8.37 -8.58 0.31
C CYS A 292 -9.64 -7.73 0.18
N LYS A 293 -10.76 -8.31 -0.23
CA LYS A 293 -12.07 -7.63 -0.27
C LYS A 293 -12.47 -7.11 1.11
N GLY A 294 -12.23 -7.87 2.18
CA GLY A 294 -12.50 -7.47 3.56
C GLY A 294 -11.72 -6.21 3.99
N PHE A 295 -10.56 -5.98 3.39
CA PHE A 295 -9.67 -4.82 3.65
C PHE A 295 -9.82 -3.70 2.62
N THR A 296 -10.93 -3.65 1.89
CA THR A 296 -11.19 -2.60 0.91
C THR A 296 -12.41 -1.79 1.32
N PHE A 297 -12.28 -0.47 1.28
CA PHE A 297 -13.41 0.46 1.45
C PHE A 297 -14.26 0.49 0.18
N PRO A 298 -15.55 0.90 0.28
CA PRO A 298 -16.43 0.97 -0.89
C PRO A 298 -15.90 1.84 -2.03
N ASP A 299 -15.09 2.86 -1.74
CA ASP A 299 -14.45 3.74 -2.71
C ASP A 299 -13.15 3.16 -3.32
N GLY A 300 -12.83 1.90 -3.03
CA GLY A 300 -11.63 1.21 -3.52
C GLY A 300 -10.35 1.52 -2.74
N ARG A 301 -10.37 2.39 -1.74
CA ARG A 301 -9.20 2.64 -0.90
C ARG A 301 -8.89 1.42 -0.04
N LEU A 302 -7.61 1.04 0.01
CA LEU A 302 -7.16 -0.09 0.82
C LEU A 302 -7.11 0.30 2.31
N ASN A 303 -7.73 -0.52 3.15
CA ASN A 303 -7.61 -0.39 4.59
C ASN A 303 -6.30 -1.04 5.08
N ARG A 304 -5.28 -0.23 5.30
CA ARG A 304 -3.93 -0.66 5.64
C ARG A 304 -3.74 -0.82 7.14
N ILE A 305 -4.45 -1.77 7.73
CA ILE A 305 -4.48 -1.99 9.19
C ILE A 305 -3.10 -2.28 9.80
N GLY A 306 -2.20 -2.91 9.06
CA GLY A 306 -0.81 -3.12 9.46
C GLY A 306 0.09 -1.90 9.23
N GLY A 307 -0.49 -0.78 8.79
CA GLY A 307 0.27 0.40 8.38
C GLY A 307 1.00 0.19 7.05
N ASP A 308 1.84 1.13 6.74
CA ASP A 308 2.78 1.02 5.61
C ASP A 308 3.91 2.01 5.79
N SER A 309 4.91 1.95 4.95
CA SER A 309 6.04 2.86 4.98
C SER A 309 6.37 3.35 3.58
N ARG A 310 6.99 4.53 3.54
CA ARG A 310 7.50 5.11 2.30
C ARG A 310 6.38 5.42 1.31
N VAL A 311 6.80 5.56 0.08
CA VAL A 311 5.93 5.71 -1.09
C VAL A 311 5.08 4.48 -1.44
N ARG A 312 5.27 3.35 -0.72
CA ARG A 312 4.47 2.13 -0.92
C ARG A 312 2.99 2.37 -0.81
N TYR A 313 2.61 3.25 0.09
CA TYR A 313 1.22 3.67 0.21
C TYR A 313 0.64 4.10 -1.14
N ALA A 314 1.33 4.95 -1.88
CA ALA A 314 0.84 5.45 -3.16
C ALA A 314 0.87 4.37 -4.24
N TYR A 315 2.02 3.76 -4.53
CA TYR A 315 2.12 2.86 -5.66
C TYR A 315 1.32 1.55 -5.48
N CYS A 316 1.25 0.97 -4.28
CA CYS A 316 0.40 -0.20 -4.07
C CYS A 316 -1.09 0.12 -4.24
N GLN A 317 -1.53 1.34 -3.92
CA GLN A 317 -2.90 1.76 -4.19
C GLN A 317 -3.16 1.87 -5.69
N LEU A 318 -2.18 2.30 -6.48
CA LEU A 318 -2.30 2.36 -7.95
C LEU A 318 -2.23 0.97 -8.59
N PHE A 319 -1.39 0.07 -8.06
CA PHE A 319 -1.36 -1.31 -8.55
C PHE A 319 -2.60 -2.13 -8.18
N ALA A 320 -3.42 -1.65 -7.26
CA ALA A 320 -4.73 -2.23 -7.01
C ALA A 320 -5.62 -2.22 -8.27
N PHE A 321 -5.45 -1.28 -9.20
CA PHE A 321 -6.17 -1.31 -10.47
C PHE A 321 -5.91 -2.59 -11.26
N GLN A 322 -4.65 -3.00 -11.42
CA GLN A 322 -4.31 -4.24 -12.12
C GLN A 322 -4.84 -5.45 -11.35
N SER A 323 -4.76 -5.42 -10.02
CA SER A 323 -5.29 -6.47 -9.15
C SER A 323 -6.80 -6.62 -9.34
N TRP A 324 -7.53 -5.51 -9.36
CA TRP A 324 -8.97 -5.51 -9.62
C TRP A 324 -9.30 -6.00 -11.02
N ALA A 325 -8.53 -5.61 -12.04
CA ALA A 325 -8.74 -6.12 -13.40
C ALA A 325 -8.58 -7.65 -13.46
N PHE A 326 -7.54 -8.20 -12.80
CA PHE A 326 -7.39 -9.65 -12.69
C PHE A 326 -8.58 -10.29 -11.95
N CYS A 327 -8.93 -9.79 -10.79
CA CYS A 327 -10.01 -10.36 -9.98
C CYS A 327 -11.38 -10.22 -10.68
N ALA A 328 -11.63 -9.11 -11.34
CA ALA A 328 -12.87 -8.91 -12.10
C ALA A 328 -12.96 -9.86 -13.29
N HIS A 329 -11.92 -9.92 -14.13
CA HIS A 329 -11.98 -10.70 -15.37
C HIS A 329 -11.71 -12.19 -15.13
N ALA A 330 -10.64 -12.53 -14.40
CA ALA A 330 -10.20 -13.92 -14.22
C ALA A 330 -11.01 -14.69 -13.17
N LEU A 331 -11.51 -13.99 -12.14
CA LEU A 331 -12.30 -14.58 -11.06
C LEU A 331 -13.81 -14.31 -11.20
N GLY A 332 -14.21 -13.42 -12.11
CA GLY A 332 -15.60 -13.06 -12.36
C GLY A 332 -16.22 -12.16 -11.26
N ASP A 333 -15.41 -11.37 -10.56
CA ASP A 333 -15.85 -10.61 -9.38
C ASP A 333 -16.23 -9.16 -9.72
N ALA A 334 -17.54 -8.85 -9.68
CA ALA A 334 -18.07 -7.51 -9.97
C ALA A 334 -17.66 -6.44 -8.95
N ASP A 335 -17.36 -6.81 -7.70
CA ASP A 335 -16.89 -5.85 -6.71
C ASP A 335 -15.50 -5.30 -7.08
N ALA A 336 -14.64 -6.13 -7.68
CA ALA A 336 -13.33 -5.68 -8.15
C ALA A 336 -13.47 -4.59 -9.23
N GLU A 337 -14.39 -4.75 -10.16
CA GLU A 337 -14.69 -3.71 -11.18
C GLU A 337 -15.28 -2.45 -10.53
N ARG A 338 -16.13 -2.59 -9.52
CA ARG A 338 -16.68 -1.45 -8.77
C ARG A 338 -15.59 -0.68 -8.05
N PHE A 339 -14.67 -1.35 -7.35
CA PHE A 339 -13.55 -0.70 -6.68
C PHE A 339 -12.67 0.09 -7.68
N SER A 340 -12.42 -0.48 -8.85
CA SER A 340 -11.66 0.20 -9.91
C SER A 340 -12.34 1.51 -10.33
N ARG A 341 -13.65 1.47 -10.60
CA ARG A 341 -14.41 2.66 -11.02
C ARG A 341 -14.53 3.71 -9.93
N GLU A 342 -14.75 3.30 -8.69
CA GLU A 342 -14.86 4.24 -7.57
C GLU A 342 -13.52 4.90 -7.25
N TYR A 343 -12.43 4.13 -7.23
CA TYR A 343 -11.12 4.70 -6.96
C TYR A 343 -10.59 5.59 -8.10
N LEU A 344 -10.98 5.31 -9.33
CA LEU A 344 -10.67 6.20 -10.48
C LEU A 344 -11.16 7.62 -10.24
N LYS A 345 -12.33 7.81 -9.62
CA LYS A 345 -12.85 9.15 -9.27
C LYS A 345 -11.87 9.89 -8.34
N THR A 346 -11.23 9.16 -7.42
CA THR A 346 -10.21 9.71 -6.52
C THR A 346 -8.94 10.10 -7.27
N VAL A 347 -8.46 9.26 -8.19
CA VAL A 347 -7.29 9.57 -9.05
C VAL A 347 -7.54 10.81 -9.90
N VAL A 348 -8.69 10.91 -10.55
CA VAL A 348 -9.07 12.06 -11.40
C VAL A 348 -9.14 13.34 -10.56
N ARG A 349 -9.73 13.27 -9.36
CA ARG A 349 -9.83 14.41 -8.44
C ARG A 349 -8.45 14.86 -7.95
N GLU A 350 -7.54 13.95 -7.61
CA GLU A 350 -6.18 14.29 -7.21
C GLU A 350 -5.40 14.94 -8.36
N GLN A 351 -5.44 14.32 -9.55
CA GLN A 351 -4.76 14.86 -10.73
C GLN A 351 -5.29 16.25 -11.15
N ALA A 352 -6.57 16.52 -10.90
CA ALA A 352 -7.17 17.85 -11.23
C ALA A 352 -6.54 19.01 -10.45
N LEU A 353 -5.87 18.74 -9.33
CA LEU A 353 -5.15 19.74 -8.55
C LEU A 353 -3.79 20.14 -9.15
N ASN A 354 -3.32 19.43 -10.18
CA ASN A 354 -2.00 19.61 -10.77
C ASN A 354 -2.13 20.23 -12.17
N SER A 355 -1.65 21.45 -12.33
CA SER A 355 -1.75 22.22 -13.60
C SER A 355 -0.86 21.64 -14.71
N ASP A 356 0.23 20.96 -14.34
CA ASP A 356 1.19 20.34 -15.27
C ASP A 356 0.75 18.96 -15.78
N GLY A 357 -0.38 18.44 -15.28
CA GLY A 357 -0.90 17.13 -15.68
C GLY A 357 -0.37 15.94 -14.87
N SER A 358 0.59 16.13 -13.96
CA SER A 358 1.07 15.11 -13.05
C SER A 358 -0.05 14.54 -12.18
N PHE A 359 0.08 13.28 -11.74
CA PHE A 359 -0.89 12.66 -10.84
C PHE A 359 -0.75 13.19 -9.41
N PHE A 360 0.48 13.41 -8.93
CA PHE A 360 0.80 13.63 -7.53
C PHE A 360 1.49 14.97 -7.24
N GLY A 361 1.58 15.88 -8.22
CA GLY A 361 2.41 17.08 -8.14
C GLY A 361 2.25 17.89 -6.86
N ARG A 362 1.01 18.17 -6.44
CA ARG A 362 0.73 18.92 -5.21
C ARG A 362 0.99 18.08 -3.95
N ARG A 363 0.50 16.85 -3.93
CA ARG A 363 0.60 15.97 -2.77
C ARG A 363 2.04 15.62 -2.44
N PHE A 364 2.83 15.27 -3.46
CA PHE A 364 4.20 14.82 -3.30
C PHE A 364 5.24 15.85 -3.73
N LYS A 365 4.91 17.14 -3.64
CA LYS A 365 5.85 18.22 -3.94
C LYS A 365 7.17 18.04 -3.18
N ALA A 366 7.11 17.71 -1.89
CA ALA A 366 8.30 17.49 -1.07
C ALA A 366 9.14 16.29 -1.56
N ILE A 367 8.51 15.22 -2.08
CA ILE A 367 9.24 14.10 -2.70
C ILE A 367 9.88 14.57 -4.00
N ARG A 368 9.16 15.30 -4.84
CA ARG A 368 9.68 15.85 -6.09
C ARG A 368 10.92 16.69 -5.86
N ASP A 369 10.88 17.58 -4.87
CA ASP A 369 11.96 18.49 -4.54
C ASP A 369 13.17 17.77 -3.92
N ALA A 370 12.95 16.68 -3.18
CA ALA A 370 14.00 15.91 -2.52
C ALA A 370 14.54 14.74 -3.34
N SER A 371 13.72 14.12 -4.20
CA SER A 371 14.11 12.99 -5.05
C SER A 371 13.30 12.89 -6.32
N TRP A 372 13.83 13.47 -7.38
CA TRP A 372 13.28 13.32 -8.73
C TRP A 372 13.13 11.85 -9.14
N TYR A 373 14.07 11.01 -8.74
CA TYR A 373 14.07 9.57 -8.96
C TYR A 373 12.79 8.88 -8.44
N TYR A 374 12.43 9.12 -7.17
CA TYR A 374 11.23 8.50 -6.59
C TYR A 374 9.93 9.16 -7.09
N TYR A 375 9.96 10.46 -7.30
CA TYR A 375 8.80 11.16 -7.82
C TYR A 375 8.43 10.65 -9.22
N CYS A 376 9.39 10.54 -10.12
CA CYS A 376 9.20 9.97 -11.45
C CYS A 376 8.66 8.54 -11.40
N ARG A 377 9.11 7.73 -10.44
CA ARG A 377 8.58 6.39 -10.25
C ARG A 377 7.07 6.41 -9.95
N LEU A 378 6.62 7.23 -9.01
CA LEU A 378 5.21 7.29 -8.62
C LEU A 378 4.31 7.72 -9.78
N GLU A 379 4.77 8.72 -10.53
CA GLU A 379 4.09 9.20 -11.72
C GLU A 379 4.02 8.13 -12.82
N ALA A 380 5.11 7.39 -13.05
CA ALA A 380 5.15 6.29 -14.01
C ALA A 380 4.22 5.13 -13.61
N ASP A 381 4.17 4.78 -12.30
CA ASP A 381 3.28 3.75 -11.78
C ASP A 381 1.80 4.11 -12.02
N ALA A 382 1.43 5.39 -11.82
CA ALA A 382 0.08 5.89 -12.07
C ALA A 382 -0.27 5.87 -13.57
N PHE A 383 0.64 6.33 -14.41
CA PHE A 383 0.45 6.33 -15.85
C PHE A 383 0.31 4.91 -16.41
N LEU A 384 1.14 3.99 -15.95
CA LEU A 384 1.04 2.57 -16.29
C LEU A 384 -0.35 2.01 -15.91
N ALA A 385 -0.81 2.30 -14.69
CA ALA A 385 -2.10 1.83 -14.21
C ALA A 385 -3.23 2.28 -15.14
N MET A 386 -3.32 3.56 -15.45
CA MET A 386 -4.36 4.12 -16.32
C MET A 386 -4.27 3.56 -17.74
N SER A 387 -3.08 3.44 -18.30
CA SER A 387 -2.88 2.94 -19.67
C SER A 387 -3.27 1.47 -19.82
N TYR A 388 -2.96 0.62 -18.82
CA TYR A 388 -3.33 -0.79 -18.87
C TYR A 388 -4.82 -1.03 -18.57
N GLN A 389 -5.43 -0.26 -17.67
CA GLN A 389 -6.88 -0.31 -17.49
C GLN A 389 -7.60 0.06 -18.80
N LEU A 390 -7.15 1.11 -19.46
CA LEU A 390 -7.68 1.48 -20.78
C LEU A 390 -7.55 0.31 -21.77
N LYS A 391 -6.35 -0.28 -21.91
CA LYS A 391 -6.10 -1.37 -22.85
C LYS A 391 -6.98 -2.58 -22.57
N TRP A 392 -6.97 -3.05 -21.32
CA TRP A 392 -7.68 -4.28 -20.97
C TRP A 392 -9.20 -4.13 -21.07
N HIS A 393 -9.78 -2.99 -20.65
CA HIS A 393 -11.22 -2.72 -20.82
C HIS A 393 -11.64 -2.48 -22.27
N ARG A 394 -10.71 -2.11 -23.15
CA ARG A 394 -10.95 -2.03 -24.59
C ARG A 394 -10.94 -3.41 -25.25
N ASP A 395 -9.99 -4.24 -24.85
CA ASP A 395 -9.68 -5.51 -25.52
C ASP A 395 -10.47 -6.69 -24.94
N HIS A 396 -11.02 -6.57 -23.73
CA HIS A 396 -11.74 -7.63 -23.02
C HIS A 396 -13.03 -7.14 -22.37
N SER A 397 -13.96 -8.08 -22.14
CA SER A 397 -15.23 -7.82 -21.43
C SER A 397 -15.06 -8.00 -19.92
N PHE A 398 -15.53 -7.06 -19.15
CA PHE A 398 -15.50 -7.10 -17.69
C PHE A 398 -16.92 -7.27 -17.12
N PRO A 399 -17.08 -7.82 -15.90
CA PRO A 399 -18.36 -7.82 -15.21
C PRO A 399 -18.90 -6.40 -15.06
N ALA A 400 -20.20 -6.26 -15.07
CA ALA A 400 -20.84 -4.97 -14.80
C ALA A 400 -20.59 -4.54 -13.34
N ALA A 401 -20.15 -3.30 -13.12
CA ALA A 401 -19.84 -2.78 -11.79
C ALA A 401 -21.08 -2.60 -10.88
N ASP A 402 -22.28 -2.57 -11.48
CA ASP A 402 -23.57 -2.50 -10.82
C ASP A 402 -24.18 -3.89 -10.50
N GLY A 403 -23.42 -4.95 -10.73
CA GLY A 403 -23.76 -6.31 -10.32
C GLY A 403 -23.93 -6.46 -8.79
N PRO A 404 -24.36 -7.63 -8.31
CA PRO A 404 -24.56 -7.88 -6.87
C PRO A 404 -23.31 -7.57 -6.04
N VAL A 405 -23.49 -6.91 -4.90
CA VAL A 405 -22.41 -6.69 -3.93
C VAL A 405 -22.13 -7.99 -3.18
N THR A 406 -20.88 -8.46 -3.22
CA THR A 406 -20.43 -9.65 -2.50
C THR A 406 -19.40 -9.32 -1.41
N VAL A 407 -19.04 -8.03 -1.26
CA VAL A 407 -18.21 -7.58 -0.13
C VAL A 407 -19.01 -7.77 1.16
N PRO A 408 -18.50 -8.50 2.15
CA PRO A 408 -19.19 -8.67 3.41
C PRO A 408 -19.46 -7.32 4.08
N GLU A 409 -20.71 -7.05 4.45
CA GLU A 409 -21.06 -5.88 5.26
C GLU A 409 -20.47 -5.98 6.66
N ALA A 410 -20.46 -7.20 7.22
CA ALA A 410 -19.82 -7.50 8.50
C ALA A 410 -18.72 -8.55 8.27
N TYR A 411 -17.52 -8.27 8.78
CA TYR A 411 -16.37 -9.12 8.59
C TYR A 411 -15.47 -9.08 9.81
N THR A 412 -15.25 -10.25 10.42
CA THR A 412 -14.32 -10.43 11.54
C THR A 412 -13.13 -11.27 11.08
N TRP A 413 -11.92 -10.77 11.35
CA TRP A 413 -10.71 -11.42 10.93
C TRP A 413 -9.60 -11.29 11.97
N LYS A 414 -8.71 -12.29 12.02
CA LYS A 414 -7.57 -12.33 12.94
C LYS A 414 -6.36 -12.96 12.29
N ASP A 415 -5.18 -12.59 12.76
CA ASP A 415 -3.93 -13.26 12.42
C ASP A 415 -2.97 -13.32 13.61
N GLY A 416 -2.56 -14.53 13.98
CA GLY A 416 -1.70 -14.76 15.14
C GLY A 416 -0.25 -14.34 14.91
N LEU A 417 0.27 -14.45 13.68
CA LEU A 417 1.66 -14.09 13.37
C LEU A 417 1.91 -12.59 13.61
N HIS A 418 0.97 -11.74 13.20
CA HIS A 418 1.09 -10.30 13.34
C HIS A 418 0.41 -9.74 14.59
N GLY A 419 -0.27 -10.61 15.36
CA GLY A 419 -1.09 -10.18 16.48
C GLY A 419 -2.17 -9.21 16.00
N ALA A 420 -2.92 -9.61 14.99
CA ALA A 420 -3.92 -8.78 14.35
C ALA A 420 -5.34 -9.19 14.78
N ALA A 421 -6.18 -8.20 15.09
CA ALA A 421 -7.61 -8.33 15.27
C ALA A 421 -8.32 -7.23 14.47
N TYR A 422 -9.38 -7.62 13.75
CA TYR A 422 -10.10 -6.75 12.83
C TYR A 422 -11.60 -7.06 12.87
N ILE A 423 -12.40 -6.01 12.97
CA ILE A 423 -13.86 -6.07 12.82
C ILE A 423 -14.29 -4.95 11.86
N LYS A 424 -14.96 -5.32 10.79
CA LYS A 424 -15.71 -4.42 9.91
C LYS A 424 -17.20 -4.59 10.16
N THR A 425 -17.91 -3.49 10.18
CA THR A 425 -19.38 -3.44 10.24
C THR A 425 -19.89 -2.48 9.17
N PRO A 426 -21.18 -2.39 8.88
CA PRO A 426 -21.71 -1.37 7.99
C PRO A 426 -21.31 0.05 8.40
N ARG A 427 -21.06 0.26 9.70
CA ARG A 427 -20.77 1.57 10.27
C ARG A 427 -19.29 1.91 10.29
N SER A 428 -18.43 0.97 10.66
CA SER A 428 -16.99 1.24 10.84
C SER A 428 -16.09 0.06 10.60
N VAL A 429 -14.80 0.36 10.42
CA VAL A 429 -13.69 -0.58 10.57
C VAL A 429 -12.98 -0.31 11.88
N ARG A 430 -12.60 -1.37 12.61
CA ARG A 430 -11.87 -1.32 13.88
C ARG A 430 -10.81 -2.40 13.90
N SER A 431 -9.58 -2.02 14.19
CA SER A 431 -8.47 -2.97 14.17
C SER A 431 -7.35 -2.63 15.13
N VAL A 432 -6.62 -3.66 15.51
CA VAL A 432 -5.31 -3.55 16.12
C VAL A 432 -4.39 -4.56 15.50
N VAL A 433 -3.16 -4.15 15.18
CA VAL A 433 -2.10 -5.02 14.65
C VAL A 433 -0.82 -4.76 15.43
N THR A 434 -0.28 -5.79 16.07
CA THR A 434 0.93 -5.66 16.91
C THR A 434 2.20 -5.56 16.07
N ARG A 435 2.36 -6.44 15.06
CA ARG A 435 3.48 -6.37 14.10
C ARG A 435 3.08 -5.52 12.91
N ALA A 436 3.14 -4.22 13.12
CA ALA A 436 2.71 -3.22 12.17
C ALA A 436 3.82 -2.22 11.85
N LYS A 437 3.61 -1.41 10.83
CA LYS A 437 4.49 -0.35 10.40
C LYS A 437 3.74 0.97 10.43
N SER A 438 3.94 1.73 11.48
CA SER A 438 3.45 3.11 11.53
C SER A 438 4.59 4.00 12.01
N GLY A 439 4.69 5.18 11.46
CA GLY A 439 5.77 6.10 11.79
C GLY A 439 6.67 6.41 10.61
N LEU A 440 7.56 7.35 10.82
CA LEU A 440 8.37 7.99 9.78
C LEU A 440 9.52 7.10 9.28
N ASN A 441 10.01 6.22 10.14
CA ASN A 441 11.17 5.39 9.80
C ASN A 441 10.73 4.00 9.31
N TRP A 442 11.32 3.55 8.20
CA TRP A 442 11.11 2.21 7.66
C TRP A 442 11.53 1.07 8.61
N ARG A 443 12.30 1.39 9.65
CA ARG A 443 12.73 0.45 10.71
C ARG A 443 11.86 0.51 11.96
N SER A 444 11.03 1.53 12.09
CA SER A 444 10.15 1.69 13.26
C SER A 444 8.92 0.82 13.09
N HIS A 445 8.76 -0.12 14.00
CA HIS A 445 7.56 -0.95 14.09
C HIS A 445 6.85 -0.64 15.40
N LYS A 446 5.64 -0.15 15.34
CA LYS A 446 4.77 0.00 16.51
C LYS A 446 3.40 -0.60 16.22
N PRO A 447 2.64 -0.99 17.24
CA PRO A 447 1.25 -1.37 17.04
C PRO A 447 0.50 -0.30 16.27
N THR A 448 -0.38 -0.73 15.37
CA THR A 448 -1.27 0.14 14.63
C THR A 448 -2.69 -0.11 15.07
N ILE A 449 -3.38 0.96 15.49
CA ILE A 449 -4.81 0.93 15.83
C ILE A 449 -5.52 1.83 14.84
N VAL A 450 -6.53 1.29 14.15
CA VAL A 450 -7.32 2.04 13.17
C VAL A 450 -8.80 1.94 13.55
N VAL A 451 -9.46 3.09 13.58
CA VAL A 451 -10.92 3.22 13.61
C VAL A 451 -11.29 4.20 12.51
N ALA A 452 -12.25 3.86 11.68
CA ALA A 452 -12.80 4.80 10.71
C ALA A 452 -14.24 4.43 10.35
N PRO A 453 -15.08 5.41 10.03
CA PRO A 453 -16.36 5.15 9.39
C PRO A 453 -16.16 4.44 8.04
N THR A 454 -17.03 3.50 7.71
CA THR A 454 -16.94 2.77 6.44
C THR A 454 -17.15 3.68 5.22
N ASP A 455 -17.88 4.78 5.40
CA ASP A 455 -18.18 5.80 4.38
C ASP A 455 -17.19 6.99 4.37
N ALA A 456 -16.14 6.96 5.21
CA ALA A 456 -15.13 8.00 5.31
C ALA A 456 -13.71 7.39 5.37
N SER A 457 -13.34 6.74 4.29
CA SER A 457 -12.07 6.03 4.14
C SER A 457 -10.84 6.92 4.32
N ASP A 458 -10.96 8.23 4.04
CA ASP A 458 -9.93 9.23 4.25
C ASP A 458 -9.55 9.46 5.72
N LEU A 459 -10.40 9.03 6.66
CA LEU A 459 -10.09 9.00 8.10
C LEU A 459 -9.30 7.76 8.53
N ALA A 460 -9.14 6.76 7.67
CA ALA A 460 -8.39 5.53 7.89
C ALA A 460 -7.04 5.49 7.20
N GLU A 461 -6.43 6.61 6.92
CA GLU A 461 -5.12 6.66 6.29
C GLU A 461 -4.06 5.93 7.14
N TRP A 462 -3.05 5.40 6.48
CA TRP A 462 -2.04 4.54 7.10
C TRP A 462 -1.27 5.20 8.25
N GLN A 463 -1.23 6.52 8.30
CA GLN A 463 -0.63 7.30 9.39
C GLN A 463 -1.63 7.65 10.50
N SER A 464 -2.92 7.37 10.32
CA SER A 464 -3.97 7.65 11.32
C SER A 464 -3.93 6.67 12.50
N ASN A 465 -2.75 6.45 13.03
CA ASN A 465 -2.55 5.54 14.15
C ASN A 465 -2.84 6.23 15.48
N LEU A 466 -3.53 5.51 16.35
CA LEU A 466 -3.96 5.99 17.66
C LEU A 466 -2.95 5.69 18.78
N VAL A 467 -1.92 4.91 18.54
CA VAL A 467 -0.90 4.57 19.56
C VAL A 467 0.01 5.76 19.82
N GLY A 468 0.29 6.06 21.07
CA GLY A 468 1.17 7.16 21.47
C GLY A 468 2.55 7.13 20.85
N TRP A 469 3.19 8.29 20.75
CA TRP A 469 4.49 8.49 20.12
C TRP A 469 5.55 8.88 21.17
N ILE A 470 6.77 8.38 21.02
CA ILE A 470 7.93 8.70 21.87
C ILE A 470 9.10 9.07 20.98
N GLY A 471 9.65 10.27 21.14
CA GLY A 471 10.77 10.77 20.36
C GLY A 471 12.12 10.49 21.01
N CYS A 472 13.07 9.99 20.23
CA CYS A 472 14.47 9.87 20.62
C CYS A 472 15.43 10.35 19.54
N GLN A 473 16.71 10.41 19.89
CA GLN A 473 17.75 11.24 19.33
C GLN A 473 18.03 11.14 17.84
N GLU A 474 17.88 10.18 17.11
CA GLU A 474 18.53 10.16 15.79
C GLU A 474 17.58 10.31 14.60
N GLU A 475 16.27 10.30 14.80
CA GLU A 475 15.37 10.27 13.64
C GLU A 475 13.97 10.86 13.84
N ALA A 476 13.70 11.63 14.88
CA ALA A 476 12.34 11.98 15.30
C ALA A 476 11.44 10.74 15.45
N ASN A 477 12.00 9.60 15.86
CA ASN A 477 11.42 8.28 15.69
C ASN A 477 11.15 7.58 17.00
N GLU A 478 10.07 6.82 16.94
CA GLU A 478 9.75 5.88 17.97
C GLU A 478 10.77 4.80 18.15
N LEU A 479 11.07 4.55 19.40
CA LEU A 479 11.88 3.45 19.85
C LEU A 479 11.13 2.14 19.68
N LEU A 480 11.41 1.38 18.62
CA LEU A 480 10.94 0.02 18.52
C LEU A 480 11.93 -0.89 17.81
N VAL A 481 12.02 -2.08 18.32
CA VAL A 481 13.01 -3.09 17.94
C VAL A 481 12.79 -3.60 16.53
N ASN A 482 13.87 -3.75 15.79
CA ASN A 482 13.92 -4.34 14.44
C ASN A 482 13.41 -5.79 14.34
N THR A 483 13.08 -6.42 15.44
CA THR A 483 12.51 -7.78 15.43
C THR A 483 11.29 -7.82 16.34
N PRO A 484 10.09 -7.72 15.79
CA PRO A 484 8.83 -7.81 16.53
C PRO A 484 8.76 -8.99 17.48
N LYS A 485 9.36 -10.13 17.11
CA LYS A 485 9.45 -11.32 17.97
C LYS A 485 10.16 -11.07 19.32
N ARG A 486 11.07 -10.09 19.39
CA ARG A 486 11.79 -9.75 20.63
C ARG A 486 11.13 -8.62 21.41
N ALA A 487 10.39 -7.73 20.73
CA ALA A 487 9.68 -6.63 21.37
C ALA A 487 8.45 -7.10 22.14
N VAL A 488 7.70 -8.05 21.58
CA VAL A 488 6.49 -8.60 22.21
C VAL A 488 6.90 -9.50 23.37
N LYS A 489 6.57 -9.10 24.59
CA LYS A 489 6.78 -9.88 25.84
C LYS A 489 5.55 -10.72 26.16
N SER A 490 4.38 -10.17 25.98
CA SER A 490 3.13 -10.91 26.04
C SER A 490 2.11 -10.33 25.07
N LEU A 491 1.25 -11.19 24.53
CA LEU A 491 0.16 -10.84 23.65
C LEU A 491 -1.00 -11.80 23.88
N GLN A 492 -2.16 -11.27 24.21
CA GLN A 492 -3.39 -12.04 24.33
C GLN A 492 -4.47 -11.36 23.50
N THR A 493 -5.16 -12.13 22.68
CA THR A 493 -6.28 -11.66 21.87
C THR A 493 -7.48 -12.56 22.10
N ARG A 494 -8.61 -11.99 22.46
CA ARG A 494 -9.88 -12.70 22.66
C ARG A 494 -10.93 -12.08 21.76
N PHE A 495 -11.67 -12.90 21.05
CA PHE A 495 -12.87 -12.51 20.33
C PHE A 495 -14.08 -12.97 21.07
N GLY A 496 -15.15 -12.21 20.99
CA GLY A 496 -16.41 -12.49 21.64
C GLY A 496 -17.57 -11.75 21.01
N LYS A 497 -18.69 -11.75 21.71
CA LYS A 497 -19.87 -10.96 21.37
C LYS A 497 -20.43 -10.34 22.63
N ASP A 498 -20.96 -9.12 22.53
CA ASP A 498 -21.83 -8.53 23.52
C ASP A 498 -23.24 -8.35 22.93
N ALA A 499 -24.11 -7.67 23.66
CA ALA A 499 -25.51 -7.47 23.26
C ALA A 499 -25.68 -6.75 21.91
N GLY A 500 -24.65 -6.02 21.43
CA GLY A 500 -24.71 -5.23 20.20
C GLY A 500 -24.00 -5.89 19.01
N GLY A 501 -23.08 -6.84 19.23
CA GLY A 501 -22.35 -7.48 18.13
C GLY A 501 -20.98 -8.03 18.49
N ASP A 502 -20.15 -8.21 17.46
CA ASP A 502 -18.82 -8.79 17.60
C ASP A 502 -17.86 -7.84 18.35
N THR A 503 -17.05 -8.44 19.24
CA THR A 503 -16.07 -7.76 20.08
C THR A 503 -14.69 -8.40 19.92
N PHE A 504 -13.64 -7.63 20.23
CA PHE A 504 -12.35 -8.19 20.58
C PHE A 504 -11.73 -7.43 21.76
N GLU A 505 -10.89 -8.14 22.50
CA GLU A 505 -9.98 -7.58 23.48
C GLU A 505 -8.57 -8.03 23.14
N GLN A 506 -7.64 -7.09 23.05
CA GLN A 506 -6.23 -7.39 22.91
C GLN A 506 -5.42 -6.67 23.98
N THR A 507 -4.61 -7.44 24.71
CA THR A 507 -3.66 -6.92 25.70
C THR A 507 -2.26 -7.31 25.27
N MET A 508 -1.32 -6.35 25.32
CA MET A 508 0.06 -6.57 24.93
C MET A 508 1.02 -5.83 25.85
N LEU A 509 2.15 -6.49 26.14
CA LEU A 509 3.32 -5.90 26.79
C LEU A 509 4.48 -5.89 25.79
N LEU A 510 5.00 -4.73 25.50
CA LEU A 510 6.05 -4.53 24.52
C LEU A 510 7.29 -3.95 25.19
N ALA A 511 8.48 -4.48 24.84
CA ALA A 511 9.73 -3.82 25.16
C ALA A 511 9.95 -2.65 24.19
N ILE A 512 10.28 -1.49 24.74
CA ILE A 512 10.70 -0.32 23.98
C ILE A 512 12.22 -0.28 24.02
N SER A 513 12.85 -0.11 22.87
CA SER A 513 14.30 -0.03 22.80
C SER A 513 14.75 0.92 21.69
N GLU A 514 15.89 1.56 21.94
CA GLU A 514 16.56 2.40 20.97
C GLU A 514 17.17 1.53 19.87
N SER A 515 16.90 1.87 18.62
CA SER A 515 17.57 1.30 17.46
C SER A 515 18.62 2.26 16.96
N ARG A 516 19.90 1.94 17.13
CA ARG A 516 20.99 2.71 16.51
C ARG A 516 21.16 2.35 15.03
N PRO A 517 21.61 3.29 14.18
CA PRO A 517 21.85 3.04 12.76
C PRO A 517 22.96 1.98 12.53
N TRP A 518 23.00 1.46 11.31
CA TRP A 518 23.94 0.44 10.85
C TRP A 518 25.39 0.84 11.11
N GLY A 519 26.06 0.05 11.94
CA GLY A 519 27.48 0.08 12.23
C GLY A 519 27.86 -1.20 12.98
N GLU A 520 29.11 -1.60 12.95
CA GLU A 520 29.60 -2.77 13.66
C GLU A 520 29.17 -2.71 15.15
N GLY A 521 28.42 -3.72 15.58
CA GLY A 521 28.02 -3.89 16.96
C GLY A 521 26.70 -3.22 17.36
N GLN A 522 25.60 -3.43 16.61
CA GLN A 522 24.24 -3.03 17.02
C GLN A 522 23.92 -3.49 18.45
N LYS A 523 24.17 -2.64 19.44
CA LYS A 523 23.67 -2.81 20.81
C LYS A 523 22.29 -2.16 20.88
N VAL A 524 21.24 -2.98 20.79
CA VAL A 524 19.88 -2.54 21.12
C VAL A 524 19.83 -2.22 22.61
N ARG A 525 19.72 -0.94 22.98
CA ARG A 525 19.52 -0.53 24.37
C ARG A 525 18.03 -0.54 24.67
N GLY A 526 17.61 -1.37 25.62
CA GLY A 526 16.25 -1.31 26.14
C GLY A 526 16.01 0.02 26.84
N PHE A 527 14.91 0.70 26.51
CA PHE A 527 14.48 1.94 27.16
C PHE A 527 13.45 1.67 28.24
N GLY A 528 12.43 0.88 27.95
CA GLY A 528 11.31 0.70 28.84
C GLY A 528 10.29 -0.29 28.30
N ARG A 529 9.07 -0.17 28.83
CA ARG A 529 7.94 -1.05 28.48
C ARG A 529 6.70 -0.23 28.14
N ARG A 530 5.98 -0.70 27.11
CA ARG A 530 4.64 -0.25 26.80
C ARG A 530 3.66 -1.35 27.12
N ALA A 531 2.65 -1.05 27.92
CA ALA A 531 1.50 -1.89 28.12
C ALA A 531 0.32 -1.26 27.38
N LEU A 532 -0.29 -2.01 26.46
CA LEU A 532 -1.37 -1.53 25.60
C LEU A 532 -2.55 -2.50 25.71
N LYS A 533 -3.73 -1.97 26.01
CA LYS A 533 -5.00 -2.71 25.98
C LYS A 533 -5.98 -2.04 25.03
N VAL A 534 -6.56 -2.82 24.14
CA VAL A 534 -7.50 -2.37 23.11
C VAL A 534 -8.74 -3.23 23.18
N VAL A 535 -9.90 -2.62 23.34
CA VAL A 535 -11.19 -3.31 23.42
C VAL A 535 -12.15 -2.76 22.38
N ALA A 536 -12.56 -3.58 21.42
CA ALA A 536 -13.66 -3.29 20.53
C ALA A 536 -14.96 -3.74 21.18
N ILE A 537 -15.89 -2.83 21.39
CA ILE A 537 -17.22 -3.17 21.92
C ILE A 537 -18.18 -3.48 20.77
N GLY A 538 -19.25 -4.21 21.06
CA GLY A 538 -20.19 -4.70 20.04
C GLY A 538 -21.17 -3.65 19.48
N ASP A 539 -20.98 -2.36 19.77
CA ASP A 539 -21.80 -1.27 19.21
C ASP A 539 -21.53 -0.97 17.73
N GLY A 540 -20.64 -1.72 17.13
CA GLY A 540 -20.28 -1.59 15.71
C GLY A 540 -19.39 -0.40 15.37
N ALA A 541 -18.96 0.44 16.33
CA ALA A 541 -18.29 1.70 16.04
C ALA A 541 -17.10 2.03 16.95
N THR A 542 -16.99 1.47 18.15
CA THR A 542 -16.15 2.01 19.22
C THR A 542 -14.98 1.11 19.59
N LEU A 543 -13.82 1.72 19.82
CA LEU A 543 -12.66 1.15 20.52
C LEU A 543 -12.42 1.92 21.84
N VAL A 544 -12.07 1.18 22.89
CA VAL A 544 -11.49 1.72 24.12
C VAL A 544 -10.03 1.34 24.16
N VAL A 545 -9.15 2.30 24.40
CA VAL A 545 -7.70 2.12 24.36
C VAL A 545 -7.08 2.60 25.67
N ARG A 546 -6.21 1.79 26.27
CA ARG A 546 -5.28 2.21 27.30
C ARG A 546 -3.87 2.04 26.79
N ASP A 547 -3.07 3.11 26.84
CA ASP A 547 -1.64 3.12 26.52
C ASP A 547 -0.83 3.63 27.71
N ARG A 548 0.03 2.76 28.27
CA ARG A 548 0.90 3.09 29.40
C ARG A 548 2.35 2.82 29.02
N VAL A 549 3.20 3.81 29.23
CA VAL A 549 4.64 3.70 29.01
C VAL A 549 5.42 3.99 30.29
N ARG A 550 6.32 3.08 30.63
CA ARG A 550 7.21 3.18 31.78
C ARG A 550 8.66 3.04 31.32
N ALA A 551 9.50 3.95 31.78
CA ALA A 551 10.93 3.89 31.56
C ALA A 551 11.56 2.88 32.53
N ASP A 552 12.43 1.99 32.03
CA ASP A 552 13.25 1.09 32.86
C ASP A 552 14.66 1.65 33.08
N ARG A 553 15.04 2.67 32.31
CA ARG A 553 16.34 3.33 32.34
C ARG A 553 16.21 4.83 32.17
N SER A 554 17.23 5.55 32.66
CA SER A 554 17.39 6.97 32.40
C SER A 554 18.10 7.17 31.05
N GLU A 555 17.33 7.52 30.02
CA GLU A 555 17.83 7.85 28.67
C GLU A 555 17.30 9.22 28.26
N SER A 556 18.04 9.91 27.37
CA SER A 556 17.58 11.19 26.83
C SER A 556 16.51 11.00 25.75
N LEU A 557 15.35 11.58 25.99
CA LEU A 557 14.30 11.74 24.98
C LEU A 557 14.41 13.17 24.43
N GLU A 558 14.96 13.35 23.25
CA GLU A 558 15.22 14.68 22.69
C GLU A 558 13.95 15.40 22.23
N PHE A 559 12.94 14.64 21.82
CA PHE A 559 11.69 15.19 21.27
C PHE A 559 10.45 14.93 22.13
N GLY A 560 10.66 14.47 23.38
CA GLY A 560 9.57 14.22 24.30
C GLY A 560 8.63 13.06 23.89
N PHE A 561 7.35 13.21 24.18
CA PHE A 561 6.33 12.19 23.87
C PHE A 561 4.96 12.82 23.61
N ARG A 562 4.07 12.05 23.01
CA ARG A 562 2.62 12.31 22.88
C ARG A 562 1.88 11.02 23.20
N SER A 563 1.08 11.00 24.26
CA SER A 563 0.42 9.79 24.74
C SER A 563 -0.73 9.33 23.86
N LEU A 564 -1.43 10.26 23.23
CA LEU A 564 -2.28 10.05 22.07
C LEU A 564 -1.60 10.75 20.90
N HIS A 565 -1.60 10.10 19.74
CA HIS A 565 -0.97 10.60 18.53
C HIS A 565 -1.87 10.25 17.34
N TRP A 566 -3.06 10.85 17.28
CA TRP A 566 -3.99 10.57 16.21
C TRP A 566 -3.82 11.57 15.07
N LEU A 567 -3.21 11.12 13.97
CA LEU A 567 -3.09 11.88 12.74
C LEU A 567 -4.39 11.82 11.96
N VAL A 568 -5.01 12.96 11.77
CA VAL A 568 -6.24 13.15 10.99
C VAL A 568 -5.86 13.75 9.65
N PRO A 569 -5.88 13.00 8.55
CA PRO A 569 -5.48 13.51 7.24
C PRO A 569 -6.31 14.74 6.84
N ASN A 570 -5.64 15.75 6.30
CA ASN A 570 -6.26 16.96 5.80
C ASN A 570 -5.65 17.30 4.43
N ASP A 571 -6.06 16.59 3.40
CA ASP A 571 -5.50 16.61 2.06
C ASP A 571 -6.58 16.73 0.97
N PHE A 572 -6.24 16.33 -0.24
CA PHE A 572 -7.17 16.37 -1.38
C PHE A 572 -8.43 15.50 -1.16
N ALA A 573 -8.35 14.44 -0.38
CA ALA A 573 -9.45 13.49 -0.17
C ALA A 573 -10.64 14.16 0.55
N ASN A 574 -10.34 15.08 1.47
CA ASN A 574 -11.35 15.88 2.18
C ASN A 574 -11.42 17.35 1.72
N GLY A 575 -10.80 17.68 0.58
CA GLY A 575 -10.78 19.04 0.02
C GLY A 575 -9.95 20.03 0.83
N PHE A 576 -8.93 19.54 1.55
CA PHE A 576 -8.07 20.35 2.43
C PHE A 576 -8.85 21.09 3.53
N ARG A 577 -9.88 20.45 4.07
CA ARG A 577 -10.76 21.13 5.03
C ARG A 577 -11.28 20.13 6.07
N ARG A 578 -10.80 20.24 7.33
CA ARG A 578 -11.23 19.43 8.48
C ARG A 578 -11.92 20.29 9.53
N THR A 579 -13.04 19.82 10.02
CA THR A 579 -13.77 20.43 11.13
C THR A 579 -13.54 19.63 12.40
N PHE A 580 -13.06 20.30 13.44
CA PHE A 580 -12.98 19.75 14.79
C PHE A 580 -13.99 20.49 15.67
N ALA A 581 -14.79 19.73 16.42
CA ALA A 581 -15.81 20.27 17.29
C ALA A 581 -15.82 19.56 18.66
N GLY A 582 -15.85 20.32 19.73
CA GLY A 582 -16.08 19.93 21.11
C GLY A 582 -17.40 20.50 21.64
N ARG A 583 -17.49 20.70 22.95
CA ARG A 583 -18.64 21.35 23.58
C ARG A 583 -18.60 22.88 23.36
N SER A 584 -17.44 23.48 23.58
CA SER A 584 -17.19 24.94 23.47
C SER A 584 -16.21 25.28 22.37
N PHE A 585 -15.57 24.30 21.79
CA PHE A 585 -14.56 24.43 20.75
C PHE A 585 -15.15 24.04 19.38
N ARG A 586 -14.96 24.91 18.37
CA ARG A 586 -15.25 24.56 16.98
C ARG A 586 -14.29 25.28 16.07
N ARG A 587 -13.50 24.54 15.28
CA ARG A 587 -12.60 25.11 14.27
C ARG A 587 -12.60 24.29 12.98
N VAL A 588 -12.45 25.01 11.88
CA VAL A 588 -12.21 24.44 10.56
C VAL A 588 -10.77 24.75 10.20
N PHE A 589 -9.99 23.72 9.94
CA PHE A 589 -8.61 23.85 9.50
C PHE A 589 -8.53 23.62 7.99
N GLY A 590 -7.91 24.56 7.33
CA GLY A 590 -7.64 24.56 5.89
C GLY A 590 -6.16 24.36 5.59
N ASP A 591 -5.49 25.42 5.09
CA ASP A 591 -4.08 25.36 4.72
C ASP A 591 -3.14 25.15 5.90
N ALA A 592 -1.90 24.69 5.61
CA ALA A 592 -0.87 24.54 6.64
C ALA A 592 -0.63 25.88 7.34
N PRO A 593 -0.37 25.89 8.66
CA PRO A 593 0.00 27.11 9.37
C PRO A 593 1.38 27.58 8.94
N ALA A 594 1.70 28.83 9.20
CA ALA A 594 3.04 29.39 8.92
C ALA A 594 4.13 28.78 9.83
N HIS A 595 3.76 28.34 11.03
CA HIS A 595 4.62 27.71 12.02
C HIS A 595 3.90 26.54 12.68
N ASP A 596 4.66 25.61 13.25
CA ASP A 596 4.08 24.55 14.07
C ASP A 596 3.33 25.16 15.25
N GLU A 597 2.12 24.70 15.51
CA GLU A 597 1.25 25.21 16.56
C GLU A 597 0.59 24.08 17.36
N TYR A 598 0.45 24.32 18.67
CA TYR A 598 -0.35 23.51 19.57
C TYR A 598 -1.55 24.33 20.06
N ILE A 599 -2.73 23.87 19.72
CA ILE A 599 -4.00 24.56 20.02
C ILE A 599 -4.68 23.81 21.16
N ALA A 600 -4.61 24.35 22.37
CA ALA A 600 -5.37 23.81 23.49
C ALA A 600 -6.87 23.99 23.20
N THR A 601 -7.63 22.89 23.28
CA THR A 601 -9.07 22.94 22.99
C THR A 601 -9.92 23.21 24.25
N GLY A 602 -9.39 22.88 25.44
CA GLY A 602 -10.14 22.88 26.71
C GLY A 602 -11.21 21.80 26.74
N GLU A 603 -11.11 20.79 25.87
CA GLU A 603 -12.12 19.77 25.69
C GLU A 603 -11.54 18.38 25.97
N ARG A 604 -12.32 17.56 26.66
CA ARG A 604 -12.04 16.12 26.80
C ARG A 604 -12.62 15.29 25.67
N ARG A 605 -13.44 15.88 24.84
CA ARG A 605 -14.07 15.24 23.68
C ARG A 605 -13.95 16.13 22.45
N LEU A 606 -13.51 15.53 21.36
CA LEU A 606 -13.54 16.15 20.03
C LEU A 606 -14.21 15.23 19.03
N THR A 607 -14.94 15.82 18.09
CA THR A 607 -15.43 15.16 16.89
C THR A 607 -14.70 15.71 15.66
N VAL A 608 -14.52 14.87 14.66
CA VAL A 608 -13.92 15.20 13.37
C VAL A 608 -14.96 15.05 12.28
N ASP A 609 -15.24 16.14 11.56
CA ASP A 609 -16.23 16.24 10.47
C ASP A 609 -17.62 15.70 10.83
N GLY A 610 -17.94 15.60 12.14
CA GLY A 610 -19.18 14.99 12.62
C GLY A 610 -19.31 13.49 12.34
N LYS A 611 -18.20 12.81 12.02
CA LYS A 611 -18.16 11.37 11.64
C LYS A 611 -17.34 10.51 12.58
N MET A 612 -16.32 11.06 13.22
CA MET A 612 -15.50 10.37 14.22
C MET A 612 -15.37 11.20 15.46
N SER A 613 -15.19 10.53 16.60
CA SER A 613 -14.96 11.18 17.88
C SER A 613 -13.83 10.52 18.67
N VAL A 614 -13.17 11.32 19.49
CA VAL A 614 -12.26 10.89 20.55
C VAL A 614 -12.69 11.50 21.87
N LEU A 615 -12.69 10.68 22.94
CA LEU A 615 -13.02 11.08 24.31
C LEU A 615 -11.87 10.68 25.23
N ALA A 616 -11.21 11.64 25.87
CA ALA A 616 -10.20 11.41 26.88
C ALA A 616 -10.87 10.99 28.18
N VAL A 617 -10.63 9.75 28.62
CA VAL A 617 -11.15 9.20 29.89
C VAL A 617 -10.14 9.44 31.01
N ARG A 618 -8.86 9.10 30.80
CA ARG A 618 -7.74 9.36 31.69
C ARG A 618 -6.63 10.06 30.89
N GLY A 619 -6.06 11.13 31.41
CA GLY A 619 -5.10 12.01 30.75
C GLY A 619 -5.59 13.46 30.79
N THR A 620 -4.91 14.35 30.06
CA THR A 620 -5.24 15.78 29.95
C THR A 620 -6.38 16.04 28.97
N ASP A 621 -6.80 17.30 28.85
CA ASP A 621 -7.65 17.76 27.75
C ASP A 621 -6.92 17.58 26.42
N LEU A 622 -7.72 17.47 25.37
CA LEU A 622 -7.23 17.26 24.01
C LEU A 622 -6.63 18.55 23.43
N THR A 623 -5.54 18.40 22.72
CA THR A 623 -4.86 19.48 22.01
C THR A 623 -4.75 19.12 20.54
N ILE A 624 -4.86 20.10 19.65
CA ILE A 624 -4.65 19.91 18.22
C ILE A 624 -3.28 20.47 17.87
N ARG A 625 -2.39 19.58 17.40
CA ARG A 625 -1.11 19.97 16.82
C ARG A 625 -1.25 20.14 15.31
N ARG A 626 -0.67 21.19 14.77
CA ARG A 626 -0.61 21.46 13.33
C ARG A 626 0.83 21.73 12.95
N THR A 627 1.28 21.18 11.82
CA THR A 627 2.65 21.40 11.33
C THR A 627 2.66 22.32 10.11
N ALA A 628 3.66 23.19 10.04
CA ALA A 628 3.84 24.15 8.95
C ALA A 628 4.14 23.47 7.61
N ALA A 629 4.85 22.34 7.66
CA ALA A 629 5.15 21.53 6.49
C ALA A 629 4.93 20.06 6.81
N PRO A 630 4.55 19.23 5.82
CA PRO A 630 4.61 17.79 6.00
C PRO A 630 6.07 17.43 6.29
N GLU A 631 6.30 16.71 7.39
CA GLU A 631 7.62 16.19 7.70
C GLU A 631 7.99 15.17 6.65
N VAL A 632 9.01 15.46 5.87
CA VAL A 632 9.62 14.50 4.96
C VAL A 632 10.94 14.08 5.57
N VAL A 633 11.00 12.87 6.08
CA VAL A 633 12.26 12.32 6.53
C VAL A 633 13.01 11.79 5.33
N PHE A 634 14.04 12.49 4.95
CA PHE A 634 14.96 12.10 3.89
C PHE A 634 16.07 11.22 4.45
N ARG A 635 16.29 10.06 3.86
CA ARG A 635 17.52 9.30 4.03
C ARG A 635 18.05 8.83 2.69
N PRO A 636 19.23 9.25 2.28
CA PRO A 636 19.93 8.64 1.18
C PRO A 636 20.27 7.19 1.53
N PHE A 637 19.87 6.25 0.70
CA PHE A 637 20.22 4.84 0.83
C PHE A 637 20.71 4.34 -0.54
N GLY A 638 22.03 4.37 -0.74
CA GLY A 638 22.63 4.08 -2.04
C GLY A 638 22.13 5.06 -3.11
N ASN A 639 21.88 4.57 -4.32
CA ASN A 639 21.32 5.36 -5.42
C ASN A 639 19.80 5.58 -5.26
N GLY A 640 19.18 5.07 -4.20
CA GLY A 640 17.76 5.19 -3.93
C GLY A 640 17.48 5.82 -2.58
N SER A 641 16.90 6.99 -2.59
CA SER A 641 16.40 7.64 -1.38
C SER A 641 15.11 6.98 -0.93
N HIS A 642 15.03 6.60 0.35
CA HIS A 642 13.80 6.11 0.95
C HIS A 642 13.11 7.28 1.63
N PHE A 643 12.01 7.74 1.05
CA PHE A 643 11.18 8.80 1.61
C PHE A 643 10.00 8.22 2.34
N LEU A 644 9.67 8.86 3.43
CA LEU A 644 8.40 8.71 4.11
C LEU A 644 7.62 10.00 3.88
N PRO A 645 6.76 10.05 2.84
CA PRO A 645 5.86 11.17 2.72
C PRO A 645 4.93 11.11 3.92
N MET A 646 4.95 12.13 4.75
CA MET A 646 3.85 12.36 5.66
C MET A 646 2.71 12.97 4.86
N LEU A 647 1.54 12.39 5.03
CA LEU A 647 0.33 13.06 4.61
C LEU A 647 0.19 14.34 5.42
N ARG A 648 -0.30 15.38 4.79
CA ARG A 648 -0.73 16.54 5.53
C ARG A 648 -1.87 16.12 6.46
N ALA A 649 -1.70 16.40 7.73
CA ALA A 649 -2.65 15.99 8.76
C ALA A 649 -2.68 17.03 9.89
N GLU A 650 -3.82 17.13 10.54
CA GLU A 650 -3.94 17.69 11.87
C GLU A 650 -3.75 16.55 12.87
N GLU A 651 -3.09 16.79 13.99
CA GLU A 651 -2.81 15.75 14.99
C GLU A 651 -3.58 16.05 16.29
N VAL A 652 -4.38 15.09 16.76
CA VAL A 652 -4.97 15.16 18.09
C VAL A 652 -4.02 14.50 19.07
N VAL A 653 -3.61 15.25 20.09
CA VAL A 653 -2.64 14.81 21.12
C VAL A 653 -3.23 14.97 22.52
N MET A 654 -2.70 14.20 23.46
CA MET A 654 -3.02 14.21 24.88
C MET A 654 -1.76 13.90 25.68
N ASP A 655 -1.60 14.44 26.89
CA ASP A 655 -0.42 14.25 27.74
C ASP A 655 0.87 14.26 26.93
N TYR A 656 1.22 15.41 26.38
CA TYR A 656 2.40 15.55 25.53
C TYR A 656 3.48 16.38 26.19
N ARG A 657 4.72 16.12 25.76
CA ARG A 657 5.90 16.90 26.10
C ARG A 657 6.74 17.08 24.84
N THR A 658 7.11 18.30 24.55
CA THR A 658 7.91 18.65 23.36
C THR A 658 9.38 18.87 23.68
N GLU A 659 9.69 19.18 24.94
CA GLU A 659 11.03 19.46 25.39
C GLU A 659 11.83 18.19 25.70
N PRO A 660 13.16 18.22 25.52
CA PRO A 660 14.01 17.13 25.92
C PRO A 660 13.77 16.74 27.38
N MET A 661 13.78 15.46 27.65
CA MET A 661 13.62 14.95 29.00
C MET A 661 14.49 13.71 29.24
N ARG A 662 14.80 13.48 30.52
CA ARG A 662 15.49 12.28 30.95
C ARG A 662 14.70 11.63 32.09
N PRO A 663 13.88 10.65 31.81
CA PRO A 663 13.08 9.98 32.83
C PRO A 663 13.95 9.19 33.79
N LYS A 664 13.48 9.03 35.03
CA LYS A 664 14.11 8.15 36.02
C LYS A 664 13.74 6.69 35.74
N PRO A 665 14.63 5.74 36.14
CA PRO A 665 14.25 4.33 36.11
C PRO A 665 12.96 4.09 36.92
N GLY A 666 12.01 3.39 36.38
CA GLY A 666 10.70 3.13 37.00
C GLY A 666 9.65 4.24 36.80
N GLU A 667 10.00 5.36 36.20
CA GLU A 667 9.06 6.47 35.95
C GLU A 667 8.06 6.10 34.89
N THR A 668 6.77 6.39 35.15
CA THR A 668 5.70 6.30 34.16
C THR A 668 5.66 7.61 33.39
N LEU A 669 5.95 7.55 32.08
CA LEU A 669 5.91 8.71 31.18
C LEU A 669 4.46 9.16 30.98
N TYR A 670 3.59 8.21 30.75
CA TYR A 670 2.13 8.43 30.65
C TYR A 670 1.36 7.13 30.92
N ASP A 671 0.11 7.27 31.34
CA ASP A 671 -0.89 6.22 31.49
C ASP A 671 -2.25 6.82 31.14
N VAL A 672 -2.67 6.61 29.91
CA VAL A 672 -3.87 7.25 29.36
C VAL A 672 -4.92 6.23 28.95
N ILE A 673 -6.18 6.66 29.04
CA ILE A 673 -7.32 5.90 28.55
C ILE A 673 -8.16 6.84 27.70
N TYR A 674 -8.53 6.40 26.51
CA TYR A 674 -9.41 7.14 25.61
C TYR A 674 -10.34 6.20 24.85
N ILE A 675 -11.47 6.75 24.43
CA ILE A 675 -12.47 6.09 23.60
C ILE A 675 -12.42 6.74 22.23
N VAL A 676 -12.31 5.96 21.16
CA VAL A 676 -12.42 6.42 19.79
C VAL A 676 -13.58 5.73 19.11
N SER A 677 -14.41 6.49 18.40
CA SER A 677 -15.61 5.95 17.80
C SER A 677 -15.94 6.58 16.45
N ALA A 678 -16.49 5.79 15.53
CA ALA A 678 -17.18 6.29 14.35
C ALA A 678 -18.56 6.86 14.75
N ALA A 679 -18.54 7.99 15.43
CA ALA A 679 -19.69 8.63 16.06
C ALA A 679 -19.76 10.13 15.71
N GLY A 680 -20.98 10.59 15.44
CA GLY A 680 -21.26 12.01 15.27
C GLY A 680 -21.33 12.77 16.60
N GLU A 681 -21.55 14.09 16.54
CA GLU A 681 -21.56 14.97 17.72
C GLU A 681 -22.60 14.54 18.79
N LYS A 682 -23.80 14.14 18.38
CA LYS A 682 -24.87 13.72 19.28
C LYS A 682 -24.52 12.44 20.04
N GLU A 683 -24.02 11.44 19.33
CA GLU A 683 -23.64 10.15 19.92
C GLU A 683 -22.44 10.31 20.84
N ALA A 684 -21.43 11.06 20.39
CA ALA A 684 -20.25 11.35 21.18
C ALA A 684 -20.58 12.16 22.46
N SER A 685 -21.59 13.05 22.43
CA SER A 685 -22.08 13.74 23.61
C SER A 685 -22.73 12.76 24.56
N ALA A 686 -23.66 11.92 24.08
CA ALA A 686 -24.36 10.94 24.94
C ALA A 686 -23.36 9.95 25.58
N MET A 687 -22.31 9.57 24.86
CA MET A 687 -21.21 8.74 25.39
C MET A 687 -20.49 9.46 26.53
N ALA A 688 -20.10 10.71 26.32
CA ALA A 688 -19.38 11.52 27.31
C ALA A 688 -20.27 11.80 28.57
N ASP A 689 -21.54 12.14 28.37
CA ASP A 689 -22.48 12.44 29.47
C ASP A 689 -22.80 11.20 30.31
N SER A 690 -22.68 10.01 29.75
CA SER A 690 -22.92 8.74 30.45
C SER A 690 -21.65 8.13 31.06
N LEU A 691 -20.49 8.73 30.87
CA LEU A 691 -19.20 8.20 31.32
C LEU A 691 -19.13 8.10 32.84
N LYS A 692 -18.78 6.92 33.33
CA LYS A 692 -18.45 6.62 34.72
C LYS A 692 -17.12 5.92 34.79
N VAL A 693 -16.23 6.36 35.68
CA VAL A 693 -14.88 5.81 35.83
C VAL A 693 -14.67 5.40 37.29
N GLU A 694 -14.41 4.13 37.51
CA GLU A 694 -14.11 3.55 38.83
C GLU A 694 -12.79 2.79 38.74
N GLY A 695 -11.68 3.45 39.06
CA GLY A 695 -10.34 2.90 38.86
C GLY A 695 -10.07 2.65 37.39
N ASP A 696 -9.89 1.39 37.01
CA ASP A 696 -9.67 0.95 35.62
C ASP A 696 -10.97 0.47 34.91
N LYS A 697 -12.10 0.48 35.61
CA LYS A 697 -13.41 0.16 35.03
C LYS A 697 -14.09 1.40 34.48
N ILE A 698 -14.56 1.30 33.25
CA ILE A 698 -15.18 2.41 32.53
C ILE A 698 -16.57 1.98 32.09
N GLY A 699 -17.59 2.73 32.55
CA GLY A 699 -18.97 2.56 32.13
C GLY A 699 -19.38 3.71 31.22
N PHE A 700 -20.07 3.42 30.12
CA PHE A 700 -20.62 4.43 29.19
C PHE A 700 -21.72 3.83 28.29
N LYS A 701 -22.44 4.68 27.58
CA LYS A 701 -23.37 4.26 26.54
C LYS A 701 -22.65 4.23 25.18
N GLY A 702 -22.70 3.09 24.48
CA GLY A 702 -22.24 2.98 23.12
C GLY A 702 -23.08 3.81 22.14
N VAL A 703 -22.67 3.82 20.86
CA VAL A 703 -23.39 4.54 19.78
C VAL A 703 -24.82 3.98 19.54
N ASP A 704 -25.06 2.76 19.93
CA ASP A 704 -26.37 2.08 19.91
C ASP A 704 -27.24 2.42 21.13
N GLY A 705 -26.72 3.25 22.04
CA GLY A 705 -27.43 3.67 23.28
C GLY A 705 -27.40 2.65 24.43
N LEU A 706 -26.85 1.45 24.23
CA LEU A 706 -26.75 0.44 25.27
C LEU A 706 -25.61 0.75 26.26
N ALA A 707 -25.89 0.53 27.54
CA ALA A 707 -24.87 0.68 28.58
C ALA A 707 -23.82 -0.43 28.48
N ARG A 708 -22.55 -0.06 28.64
CA ARG A 708 -21.41 -0.97 28.64
C ARG A 708 -20.46 -0.69 29.78
N ALA A 709 -19.81 -1.73 30.23
CA ALA A 709 -18.72 -1.64 31.21
C ALA A 709 -17.48 -2.36 30.63
N VAL A 710 -16.37 -1.67 30.60
CA VAL A 710 -15.09 -2.19 30.10
C VAL A 710 -14.06 -2.09 31.21
N ASP A 711 -13.38 -3.20 31.49
CA ASP A 711 -12.23 -3.21 32.39
C ASP A 711 -10.97 -2.96 31.60
N MET A 712 -10.29 -1.86 31.88
CA MET A 712 -9.04 -1.46 31.22
C MET A 712 -7.80 -1.77 32.08
N GLY A 713 -7.91 -2.62 33.11
CA GLY A 713 -6.78 -3.10 33.90
C GLY A 713 -5.68 -3.70 33.01
N ILE A 714 -4.43 -3.28 33.23
CA ILE A 714 -3.21 -3.83 32.62
C ILE A 714 -2.13 -3.95 33.68
N GLU A 715 -1.50 -5.12 33.78
CA GLU A 715 -0.40 -5.38 34.68
C GLU A 715 0.95 -4.82 34.23
#